data_4e59f1a233385549051aebd046f9ed72
#
_entry.id   4e59f1a233385549051aebd046f9ed72
#
_cell.length_a   1.000
_cell.length_b   1.000
_cell.length_c   1.000
_cell.angle_alpha   90.00
_cell.angle_beta   90.00
_cell.angle_gamma   90.00
#
_symmetry.space_group_name_H-M   'P 1'
#
loop_
_entity.id
_entity.type
_entity.pdbx_description
1 polymer ?
#
loop_
_entity_poly.entity_id
_entity_poly.type
_entity_poly.pdbx_seq_one_letter_code
_entity_poly.pdbx_strand_id
1 'polypeptide(L)'
;MVADPSSVGVIVGGPESRRNTFHYQVFFNSQKGEMLFAENALEIQEKQDNFTAACECGEFLDRTEFLQFLILEKIRQPLSDNLYTFYASRTDFQVHQFKPILKFIPSIDQRLFLADEVGLGKTIEAGIILTELQARHQGLARVLIVCPAALLGKWETEMRLRFDEAFEVMHRKEFLSFLDRYEQYGDNEKLKAVVSLQSLRATDVLFRLEELHVNFDLVIIDESHHMKNSDTNSSWLGETLSEHSDALVMLSATPLHLGREDFFNQLRILAPDNFPDFAFFGDLIEPNQHINSALRSLGRPQEAAELLRLVEDTSQRQRFLNNPEYKDCLSILERQNSLTATQAIEMQRRLTELNTLSYIFTRTRRRDVSTDVRFPKRQAVVLDVNFTKEEREFYDAVTEWVISRYQSSGRGLSFARIMPQRQVSSCIPAMKGYLKQILNTQRIQAPGQDDGDRIDDSADPEDCSLDQSEQLAVKQLLKAAESVGDRDTKFEKFLGALREVLTRNPRSKIVVFSFFKKTLEYLERELSRAGISNALIHGDVRMPERQGHIRGFWKDSGPKVLLSSEVGAEGLDLQIANILFNYDLPWNPMRVEQRIGRLDRYGQKNDKIFIYNFSMKGTIDDIILERLYGRINLFELYIGDLEAILGNRINELVHEMFDPNLTTEEREALADKVGENLLREREELERFERESEHFLGQDEFFTKEVSDIRNTRRFVTPEEVRFLLEAFLEQNPGSTLRPPKSGRQKLFVLKPSEEFRAFVYAYAPDDDGKKEILRKLDESQGVLLTFDSAEACRDDSLVFVTIHSPLIKAIAKFTEGDSMRSSLPLGRLSIPSYSGLNGEYFLFVYLLEKTAAKKSLQLVPILVSALDVNPYFYDEKTDMILGKLIRGRALEDDFPFPVQNIGTAEEAADNCIAQIREEEEKKLRRANEVLLNNRIASVNQALGLKENRIRQTIQKLNQNGKPDAKILRLHEGRMKNLRRKAKEEIDKWESRRGVSVGYRRIAGALIHFT
;
A
#
# COMPACT_ATOMS: atom_id res chain seq x y z
N MET A 1 12.23 -36.22 -34.38
CA MET A 1 11.29 -37.39 -34.34
C MET A 1 12.11 -38.68 -34.51
N VAL A 2 11.76 -39.75 -33.79
CA VAL A 2 12.53 -41.01 -33.84
C VAL A 2 12.50 -41.62 -35.24
N ALA A 3 11.44 -41.43 -36.02
CA ALA A 3 11.30 -41.95 -37.39
C ALA A 3 11.95 -41.07 -38.48
N ASP A 4 12.16 -39.79 -38.20
CA ASP A 4 12.81 -38.82 -39.09
C ASP A 4 13.56 -37.78 -38.24
N PRO A 5 14.83 -38.02 -37.95
CA PRO A 5 15.66 -37.17 -37.11
C PRO A 5 15.83 -35.73 -37.65
N SER A 6 15.56 -35.49 -38.95
CA SER A 6 15.67 -34.18 -39.58
C SER A 6 14.43 -33.29 -39.32
N SER A 7 13.31 -33.89 -38.83
CA SER A 7 12.08 -33.15 -38.58
C SER A 7 12.04 -32.66 -37.15
N VAL A 8 12.29 -31.37 -36.96
CA VAL A 8 12.23 -30.69 -35.65
C VAL A 8 10.92 -29.95 -35.53
N GLY A 9 10.22 -30.14 -34.44
CA GLY A 9 8.97 -29.46 -34.13
C GLY A 9 8.90 -29.01 -32.68
N VAL A 10 7.97 -28.14 -32.36
CA VAL A 10 7.76 -27.59 -31.00
C VAL A 10 6.49 -28.19 -30.40
N ILE A 11 6.58 -28.67 -29.17
CA ILE A 11 5.39 -29.14 -28.44
C ILE A 11 4.56 -27.91 -28.04
N VAL A 12 3.34 -27.83 -28.57
CA VAL A 12 2.40 -26.71 -28.34
C VAL A 12 1.19 -27.10 -27.48
N GLY A 13 1.02 -28.41 -27.19
CA GLY A 13 -0.07 -28.90 -26.35
C GLY A 13 0.14 -30.33 -25.85
N GLY A 14 -0.55 -30.73 -24.81
CA GLY A 14 -0.49 -32.03 -24.17
C GLY A 14 0.09 -31.99 -22.75
N PRO A 15 0.30 -33.17 -22.10
CA PRO A 15 0.06 -34.54 -22.58
C PRO A 15 -1.43 -34.97 -22.55
N GLU A 16 -1.90 -35.52 -23.64
CA GLU A 16 -3.20 -36.24 -23.72
C GLU A 16 -2.98 -37.73 -23.52
N SER A 17 -3.64 -38.34 -22.55
CA SER A 17 -3.55 -39.80 -22.36
C SER A 17 -4.49 -40.51 -23.33
N ARG A 18 -3.92 -41.31 -24.26
CA ARG A 18 -4.68 -42.18 -25.20
C ARG A 18 -4.12 -43.62 -25.17
N ARG A 19 -4.94 -44.59 -24.83
CA ARG A 19 -4.59 -46.03 -24.80
C ARG A 19 -3.28 -46.31 -24.04
N ASN A 20 -3.12 -45.77 -22.83
CA ASN A 20 -1.95 -45.94 -21.98
C ASN A 20 -0.64 -45.29 -22.49
N THR A 21 -0.70 -44.39 -23.46
CA THR A 21 0.44 -43.64 -23.97
C THR A 21 0.12 -42.13 -23.92
N PHE A 22 1.06 -41.33 -23.53
CA PHE A 22 0.92 -39.88 -23.62
C PHE A 22 1.15 -39.42 -25.07
N HIS A 23 0.37 -38.45 -25.50
CA HIS A 23 0.47 -37.84 -26.80
C HIS A 23 0.60 -36.35 -26.65
N TYR A 24 1.49 -35.77 -27.49
CA TYR A 24 1.81 -34.36 -27.50
C TYR A 24 1.46 -33.74 -28.84
N GLN A 25 0.90 -32.57 -28.85
CA GLN A 25 0.63 -31.77 -30.04
C GLN A 25 1.90 -31.03 -30.43
N VAL A 26 2.45 -31.31 -31.62
CA VAL A 26 3.74 -30.77 -32.09
C VAL A 26 3.48 -29.94 -33.33
N PHE A 27 3.97 -28.70 -33.30
CA PHE A 27 3.93 -27.75 -34.42
C PHE A 27 5.23 -27.85 -35.21
N PHE A 28 5.09 -27.98 -36.54
CA PHE A 28 6.23 -27.97 -37.49
C PHE A 28 6.20 -26.74 -38.37
N ASN A 29 7.27 -25.95 -38.30
CA ASN A 29 7.41 -24.73 -39.11
C ASN A 29 7.46 -25.01 -40.62
N SER A 30 8.03 -26.18 -41.00
CA SER A 30 8.17 -26.59 -42.40
C SER A 30 6.83 -26.95 -43.08
N GLN A 31 5.84 -27.36 -42.27
CA GLN A 31 4.52 -27.80 -42.77
C GLN A 31 3.38 -26.86 -42.37
N LYS A 32 3.66 -25.79 -41.60
CA LYS A 32 2.68 -24.82 -41.04
C LYS A 32 1.45 -25.48 -40.42
N GLY A 33 1.65 -26.59 -39.70
CA GLY A 33 0.58 -27.37 -39.10
C GLY A 33 0.94 -28.07 -37.80
N GLU A 34 -0.08 -28.35 -37.00
CA GLU A 34 0.04 -29.09 -35.73
C GLU A 34 -0.33 -30.56 -35.97
N MET A 35 0.49 -31.45 -35.47
CA MET A 35 0.21 -32.89 -35.50
C MET A 35 0.40 -33.52 -34.13
N LEU A 36 -0.39 -34.57 -33.85
CA LEU A 36 -0.34 -35.27 -32.58
C LEU A 36 0.60 -36.46 -32.67
N PHE A 37 1.56 -36.55 -31.78
CA PHE A 37 2.54 -37.64 -31.71
C PHE A 37 2.50 -38.33 -30.35
N ALA A 38 2.69 -39.63 -30.35
CA ALA A 38 2.91 -40.36 -29.12
C ALA A 38 4.29 -40.10 -28.55
N GLU A 39 4.42 -40.13 -27.22
CA GLU A 39 5.66 -39.79 -26.48
C GLU A 39 6.87 -40.62 -27.01
N ASN A 40 6.67 -41.89 -27.31
CA ASN A 40 7.71 -42.76 -27.83
C ASN A 40 8.13 -42.48 -29.30
N ALA A 41 7.42 -41.58 -29.97
CA ALA A 41 7.76 -41.14 -31.34
C ALA A 41 8.51 -39.77 -31.31
N LEU A 42 8.69 -39.23 -30.15
CA LEU A 42 9.37 -37.93 -29.92
C LEU A 42 10.70 -38.18 -29.18
N GLU A 43 11.74 -37.51 -29.62
CA GLU A 43 13.01 -37.42 -28.93
C GLU A 43 13.23 -35.97 -28.61
N ILE A 44 13.57 -35.69 -27.36
CA ILE A 44 13.92 -34.31 -26.98
C ILE A 44 15.25 -33.99 -27.64
N GLN A 45 15.22 -33.05 -28.56
CA GLN A 45 16.45 -32.48 -29.10
C GLN A 45 16.96 -31.51 -28.01
N GLU A 46 17.96 -31.95 -27.24
CA GLU A 46 18.70 -31.00 -26.40
C GLU A 46 19.34 -29.98 -27.37
N LYS A 47 18.92 -28.69 -27.24
CA LYS A 47 19.66 -27.61 -27.87
C LYS A 47 21.11 -27.79 -27.40
N GLN A 48 22.04 -28.04 -28.31
CA GLN A 48 23.44 -27.90 -27.98
C GLN A 48 23.71 -26.42 -27.71
N ASP A 49 23.54 -26.00 -26.45
CA ASP A 49 23.94 -24.69 -25.97
C ASP A 49 25.47 -24.68 -25.83
N ASN A 50 26.14 -24.92 -26.93
CA ASN A 50 27.60 -24.97 -26.98
C ASN A 50 28.11 -23.55 -27.24
N PHE A 51 28.42 -22.84 -26.16
CA PHE A 51 29.01 -21.51 -26.20
C PHE A 51 30.30 -21.48 -27.02
N THR A 52 31.16 -22.51 -26.89
CA THR A 52 32.39 -22.65 -27.62
C THR A 52 32.13 -22.71 -29.12
N ALA A 53 31.21 -23.57 -29.59
CA ALA A 53 30.90 -23.68 -31.01
C ALA A 53 30.33 -22.39 -31.59
N ALA A 54 29.47 -21.70 -30.85
CA ALA A 54 28.90 -20.43 -31.29
C ALA A 54 29.97 -19.32 -31.37
N CYS A 55 30.92 -19.28 -30.45
CA CYS A 55 32.05 -18.37 -30.50
C CYS A 55 33.00 -18.67 -31.68
N GLU A 56 33.26 -19.96 -31.98
CA GLU A 56 34.10 -20.41 -33.10
C GLU A 56 33.45 -20.07 -34.47
N CYS A 57 32.10 -20.14 -34.56
CA CYS A 57 31.37 -19.74 -35.76
C CYS A 57 31.33 -18.22 -35.94
N GLY A 58 31.68 -17.42 -34.93
CA GLY A 58 31.70 -15.95 -35.02
C GLY A 58 30.30 -15.32 -35.06
N GLU A 59 29.25 -16.03 -34.65
CA GLU A 59 27.86 -15.58 -34.65
C GLU A 59 27.55 -14.67 -33.43
N PHE A 60 28.12 -13.46 -33.42
CA PHE A 60 27.84 -12.46 -32.38
C PHE A 60 26.73 -11.54 -32.81
N LEU A 61 25.85 -11.25 -31.85
CA LEU A 61 24.88 -10.19 -31.97
C LEU A 61 25.57 -8.83 -31.87
N ASP A 62 25.03 -7.83 -32.54
CA ASP A 62 25.47 -6.48 -32.27
C ASP A 62 25.17 -6.10 -30.81
N ARG A 63 25.85 -5.05 -30.32
CA ARG A 63 25.66 -4.59 -28.94
C ARG A 63 24.20 -4.29 -28.63
N THR A 64 23.47 -3.66 -29.57
CA THR A 64 22.09 -3.23 -29.38
C THR A 64 21.16 -4.43 -29.24
N GLU A 65 21.29 -5.39 -30.14
CA GLU A 65 20.52 -6.63 -30.12
C GLU A 65 20.77 -7.47 -28.86
N PHE A 66 22.04 -7.60 -28.47
CA PHE A 66 22.43 -8.36 -27.28
C PHE A 66 21.88 -7.75 -25.99
N LEU A 67 21.98 -6.42 -25.83
CA LEU A 67 21.46 -5.70 -24.68
C LEU A 67 19.92 -5.70 -24.65
N GLN A 68 19.26 -5.52 -25.81
CA GLN A 68 17.83 -5.69 -25.95
C GLN A 68 17.36 -7.05 -25.44
N PHE A 69 18.03 -8.11 -25.88
CA PHE A 69 17.72 -9.47 -25.44
C PHE A 69 17.78 -9.60 -23.91
N LEU A 70 18.88 -9.17 -23.28
CA LEU A 70 19.06 -9.29 -21.84
C LEU A 70 18.05 -8.46 -21.05
N ILE A 71 17.72 -7.24 -21.51
CA ILE A 71 16.72 -6.38 -20.85
C ILE A 71 15.32 -7.02 -20.97
N LEU A 72 14.99 -7.56 -22.16
CA LEU A 72 13.73 -8.25 -22.37
C LEU A 72 13.59 -9.50 -21.50
N GLU A 73 14.64 -10.28 -21.33
CA GLU A 73 14.62 -11.43 -20.41
C GLU A 73 14.38 -11.01 -18.95
N LYS A 74 14.95 -9.88 -18.50
CA LYS A 74 14.63 -9.31 -17.18
C LYS A 74 13.17 -8.90 -17.04
N ILE A 75 12.54 -8.38 -18.11
CA ILE A 75 11.15 -7.89 -18.08
C ILE A 75 10.15 -9.03 -18.21
N ARG A 76 10.41 -10.02 -19.08
CA ARG A 76 9.51 -11.13 -19.37
C ARG A 76 9.39 -12.14 -18.24
N GLN A 77 10.47 -12.36 -17.53
CA GLN A 77 10.55 -13.35 -16.49
C GLN A 77 10.54 -12.69 -15.11
N PRO A 78 9.54 -12.96 -14.26
CA PRO A 78 9.46 -12.36 -12.93
C PRO A 78 10.58 -12.92 -12.04
N LEU A 79 11.76 -12.31 -12.09
CA LEU A 79 12.90 -12.69 -11.27
C LEU A 79 12.58 -12.45 -9.79
N SER A 80 12.91 -13.41 -8.94
CA SER A 80 12.55 -13.40 -7.52
C SER A 80 13.27 -12.33 -6.71
N ASP A 81 14.49 -11.99 -7.09
CA ASP A 81 15.38 -11.04 -6.43
C ASP A 81 15.33 -9.61 -7.01
N ASN A 82 14.54 -9.39 -8.07
CA ASN A 82 14.33 -8.06 -8.66
C ASN A 82 13.09 -7.39 -8.09
N LEU A 83 13.13 -6.06 -7.96
CA LEU A 83 11.96 -5.21 -7.74
C LEU A 83 11.62 -4.43 -9.01
N TYR A 84 10.45 -4.71 -9.57
CA TYR A 84 9.99 -4.10 -10.82
C TYR A 84 9.40 -2.70 -10.64
N THR A 85 8.97 -2.36 -9.42
CA THR A 85 8.35 -1.08 -9.10
C THR A 85 9.31 0.00 -8.66
N PHE A 86 10.61 -0.28 -8.56
CA PHE A 86 11.59 0.61 -7.91
C PHE A 86 11.64 2.03 -8.50
N TYR A 87 11.43 2.17 -9.81
CA TYR A 87 11.32 3.45 -10.53
C TYR A 87 10.06 3.52 -11.40
N ALA A 88 9.06 2.71 -11.14
CA ALA A 88 7.88 2.57 -11.99
C ALA A 88 6.67 3.36 -11.50
N SER A 89 6.84 4.23 -10.50
CA SER A 89 5.77 5.06 -9.97
C SER A 89 6.15 6.54 -9.95
N ARG A 90 5.16 7.42 -10.05
CA ARG A 90 5.32 8.88 -9.90
C ARG A 90 5.36 9.23 -8.42
N THR A 91 6.38 8.73 -7.72
CA THR A 91 6.60 8.98 -6.30
C THR A 91 8.05 9.31 -6.05
N ASP A 92 8.31 10.11 -5.02
CA ASP A 92 9.68 10.29 -4.53
C ASP A 92 10.11 9.00 -3.84
N PHE A 93 11.29 8.51 -4.18
CA PHE A 93 11.81 7.27 -3.62
C PHE A 93 12.05 7.37 -2.12
N GLN A 94 11.37 6.49 -1.36
CA GLN A 94 11.51 6.37 0.09
C GLN A 94 11.81 4.92 0.47
N VAL A 95 12.93 4.70 1.15
CA VAL A 95 13.38 3.34 1.51
C VAL A 95 12.32 2.57 2.31
N HIS A 96 11.69 3.21 3.29
CA HIS A 96 10.68 2.57 4.14
C HIS A 96 9.45 2.08 3.37
N GLN A 97 9.06 2.76 2.28
CA GLN A 97 7.89 2.37 1.48
C GLN A 97 8.09 1.09 0.67
N PHE A 98 9.33 0.64 0.50
CA PHE A 98 9.64 -0.63 -0.16
C PHE A 98 9.79 -1.81 0.81
N LYS A 99 9.84 -1.56 2.11
CA LYS A 99 9.90 -2.60 3.14
C LYS A 99 8.70 -3.57 3.10
N PRO A 100 7.44 -3.11 2.95
CA PRO A 100 6.29 -4.01 2.87
C PRO A 100 6.38 -5.00 1.72
N ILE A 101 6.85 -4.56 0.54
CA ILE A 101 6.94 -5.44 -0.63
C ILE A 101 7.99 -6.56 -0.44
N LEU A 102 9.08 -6.28 0.27
CA LEU A 102 10.09 -7.28 0.59
C LEU A 102 9.58 -8.38 1.53
N LYS A 103 8.58 -8.09 2.36
CA LYS A 103 7.87 -9.07 3.18
C LYS A 103 6.79 -9.82 2.39
N PHE A 104 6.08 -9.10 1.53
CA PHE A 104 4.91 -9.60 0.82
C PHE A 104 5.27 -10.57 -0.30
N ILE A 105 6.28 -10.25 -1.11
CA ILE A 105 6.65 -11.08 -2.26
C ILE A 105 7.16 -12.47 -1.86
N PRO A 106 8.04 -12.64 -0.85
CA PRO A 106 8.45 -13.97 -0.41
C PRO A 106 7.33 -14.77 0.25
N SER A 107 6.33 -14.09 0.83
CA SER A 107 5.20 -14.74 1.49
C SER A 107 4.40 -15.60 0.51
N ILE A 108 4.09 -16.83 0.92
CA ILE A 108 3.30 -17.76 0.09
C ILE A 108 1.83 -17.37 0.08
N ASP A 109 1.31 -16.91 1.22
CA ASP A 109 -0.10 -16.56 1.34
C ASP A 109 -0.41 -15.18 0.78
N GLN A 110 0.61 -14.37 0.53
CA GLN A 110 0.46 -12.99 0.08
C GLN A 110 -0.56 -12.20 0.93
N ARG A 111 -0.38 -12.28 2.26
CA ARG A 111 -1.21 -11.59 3.26
C ARG A 111 -0.33 -10.63 4.03
N LEU A 112 -0.72 -9.36 4.10
CA LEU A 112 0.08 -8.36 4.82
C LEU A 112 -0.80 -7.33 5.51
N PHE A 113 -0.48 -7.05 6.77
CA PHE A 113 -1.04 -5.96 7.53
C PHE A 113 -0.05 -4.79 7.60
N LEU A 114 -0.38 -3.70 6.92
CA LEU A 114 0.38 -2.45 6.90
C LEU A 114 -0.09 -1.52 8.03
N ALA A 115 0.76 -1.33 9.01
CA ALA A 115 0.45 -0.61 10.24
C ALA A 115 1.28 0.67 10.40
N ASP A 116 1.74 1.24 9.32
CA ASP A 116 2.59 2.43 9.30
C ASP A 116 1.84 3.66 9.80
N GLU A 117 2.56 4.55 10.52
CA GLU A 117 1.97 5.78 11.07
C GLU A 117 1.38 6.68 9.97
N VAL A 118 0.42 7.52 10.36
CA VAL A 118 -0.21 8.48 9.45
C VAL A 118 0.84 9.40 8.81
N GLY A 119 0.74 9.59 7.49
CA GLY A 119 1.64 10.47 6.74
C GLY A 119 2.90 9.79 6.18
N LEU A 120 3.13 8.49 6.45
CA LEU A 120 4.27 7.74 5.89
C LEU A 120 3.99 7.17 4.49
N GLY A 121 2.74 7.18 4.05
CA GLY A 121 2.40 6.83 2.66
C GLY A 121 1.84 5.43 2.47
N LYS A 122 1.03 4.90 3.37
CA LYS A 122 0.37 3.58 3.23
C LYS A 122 -0.29 3.34 1.88
N THR A 123 -0.95 4.36 1.32
CA THR A 123 -1.54 4.29 -0.03
C THR A 123 -0.48 4.04 -1.11
N ILE A 124 0.71 4.64 -0.95
CA ILE A 124 1.86 4.44 -1.86
C ILE A 124 2.40 3.02 -1.70
N GLU A 125 2.55 2.53 -0.49
CA GLU A 125 3.00 1.16 -0.20
C GLU A 125 2.07 0.12 -0.80
N ALA A 126 0.75 0.29 -0.65
CA ALA A 126 -0.25 -0.57 -1.28
C ALA A 126 -0.20 -0.49 -2.82
N GLY A 127 0.02 0.70 -3.39
CA GLY A 127 0.22 0.88 -4.83
C GLY A 127 1.50 0.22 -5.34
N ILE A 128 2.60 0.25 -4.58
CA ILE A 128 3.83 -0.48 -4.88
C ILE A 128 3.56 -1.99 -4.92
N ILE A 129 2.83 -2.53 -3.94
CA ILE A 129 2.46 -3.95 -3.92
C ILE A 129 1.61 -4.32 -5.13
N LEU A 130 0.58 -3.53 -5.45
CA LEU A 130 -0.27 -3.73 -6.63
C LEU A 130 0.56 -3.78 -7.91
N THR A 131 1.39 -2.77 -8.14
CA THR A 131 2.19 -2.65 -9.36
C THR A 131 3.21 -3.79 -9.49
N GLU A 132 3.83 -4.20 -8.37
CA GLU A 132 4.76 -5.32 -8.35
C GLU A 132 4.06 -6.66 -8.68
N LEU A 133 2.87 -6.90 -8.12
CA LEU A 133 2.08 -8.09 -8.45
C LEU A 133 1.68 -8.11 -9.92
N GLN A 134 1.28 -6.97 -10.47
CA GLN A 134 0.95 -6.88 -11.90
C GLN A 134 2.14 -7.19 -12.80
N ALA A 135 3.35 -6.74 -12.42
CA ALA A 135 4.55 -7.08 -13.17
C ALA A 135 4.83 -8.58 -13.14
N ARG A 136 4.66 -9.20 -11.96
CA ARG A 136 4.97 -10.63 -11.76
C ARG A 136 3.96 -11.58 -12.35
N HIS A 137 2.69 -11.19 -12.43
CA HIS A 137 1.59 -12.01 -12.96
C HIS A 137 1.17 -11.62 -14.38
N GLN A 138 1.91 -10.73 -15.04
CA GLN A 138 1.59 -10.19 -16.37
C GLN A 138 0.19 -9.53 -16.46
N GLY A 139 -0.26 -8.99 -15.34
CA GLY A 139 -1.56 -8.36 -15.14
C GLY A 139 -2.41 -9.07 -14.08
N LEU A 140 -3.35 -8.34 -13.52
CA LEU A 140 -4.34 -8.82 -12.56
C LEU A 140 -5.73 -8.60 -13.16
N ALA A 141 -6.58 -9.61 -13.11
CA ALA A 141 -7.92 -9.56 -13.69
C ALA A 141 -8.91 -8.85 -12.76
N ARG A 142 -8.86 -9.15 -11.46
CA ARG A 142 -9.81 -8.63 -10.47
C ARG A 142 -9.08 -8.05 -9.27
N VAL A 143 -9.07 -6.72 -9.18
CA VAL A 143 -8.50 -5.96 -8.06
C VAL A 143 -9.59 -5.13 -7.41
N LEU A 144 -9.76 -5.29 -6.10
CA LEU A 144 -10.74 -4.57 -5.31
C LEU A 144 -10.05 -3.75 -4.22
N ILE A 145 -10.32 -2.45 -4.21
CA ILE A 145 -9.91 -1.55 -3.12
C ILE A 145 -11.15 -1.22 -2.30
N VAL A 146 -11.13 -1.52 -1.01
CA VAL A 146 -12.19 -1.25 -0.05
C VAL A 146 -11.75 -0.16 0.90
N CYS A 147 -12.49 0.94 0.99
CA CYS A 147 -12.12 2.05 1.85
C CYS A 147 -13.37 2.76 2.41
N PRO A 148 -13.25 3.66 3.39
CA PRO A 148 -14.33 4.56 3.78
C PRO A 148 -14.82 5.39 2.58
N ALA A 149 -16.14 5.69 2.55
CA ALA A 149 -16.77 6.41 1.43
C ALA A 149 -16.09 7.75 1.09
N ALA A 150 -15.56 8.42 2.09
CA ALA A 150 -14.83 9.68 1.96
C ALA A 150 -13.48 9.54 1.20
N LEU A 151 -12.92 8.34 1.14
CA LEU A 151 -11.61 8.08 0.51
C LEU A 151 -11.71 7.54 -0.93
N LEU A 152 -12.91 7.29 -1.46
CA LEU A 152 -13.11 6.72 -2.81
C LEU A 152 -12.37 7.52 -3.90
N GLY A 153 -12.63 8.82 -3.97
CA GLY A 153 -12.00 9.69 -4.98
C GLY A 153 -10.50 9.89 -4.77
N LYS A 154 -10.02 9.78 -3.51
CA LYS A 154 -8.59 9.81 -3.21
C LYS A 154 -7.90 8.58 -3.78
N TRP A 155 -8.42 7.38 -3.50
CA TRP A 155 -7.84 6.13 -3.99
C TRP A 155 -7.81 6.09 -5.52
N GLU A 156 -8.94 6.45 -6.20
CA GLU A 156 -8.98 6.55 -7.66
C GLU A 156 -7.91 7.50 -8.18
N THR A 157 -7.81 8.70 -7.61
CA THR A 157 -6.87 9.74 -8.03
C THR A 157 -5.42 9.33 -7.78
N GLU A 158 -5.09 8.78 -6.61
CA GLU A 158 -3.72 8.32 -6.27
C GLU A 158 -3.27 7.16 -7.17
N MET A 159 -4.13 6.18 -7.42
CA MET A 159 -3.83 5.07 -8.32
C MET A 159 -3.58 5.55 -9.75
N ARG A 160 -4.43 6.43 -10.26
CA ARG A 160 -4.30 6.98 -11.61
C ARG A 160 -3.08 7.88 -11.77
N LEU A 161 -2.83 8.81 -10.82
CA LEU A 161 -1.75 9.80 -10.96
C LEU A 161 -0.37 9.20 -10.66
N ARG A 162 -0.26 8.33 -9.64
CA ARG A 162 1.04 7.83 -9.18
C ARG A 162 1.46 6.51 -9.83
N PHE A 163 0.49 5.66 -10.16
CA PHE A 163 0.75 4.30 -10.65
C PHE A 163 0.27 4.04 -12.08
N ASP A 164 -0.33 5.06 -12.72
CA ASP A 164 -0.94 4.93 -14.07
C ASP A 164 -2.04 3.83 -14.13
N GLU A 165 -2.72 3.60 -12.99
CA GLU A 165 -3.74 2.56 -12.84
C GLU A 165 -5.15 3.17 -12.79
N ALA A 166 -5.98 2.79 -13.74
CA ALA A 166 -7.37 3.23 -13.79
C ALA A 166 -8.25 2.31 -12.93
N PHE A 167 -8.89 2.89 -11.93
CA PHE A 167 -9.88 2.24 -11.08
C PHE A 167 -11.23 2.91 -11.24
N GLU A 168 -12.29 2.13 -11.35
CA GLU A 168 -13.66 2.62 -11.36
C GLU A 168 -14.18 2.77 -9.93
N VAL A 169 -14.72 3.94 -9.60
CA VAL A 169 -15.43 4.12 -8.32
C VAL A 169 -16.82 3.54 -8.49
N MET A 170 -17.10 2.47 -7.75
CA MET A 170 -18.38 1.78 -7.79
C MET A 170 -19.16 1.98 -6.49
N HIS A 171 -20.44 2.32 -6.62
CA HIS A 171 -21.39 2.26 -5.53
C HIS A 171 -22.10 0.89 -5.49
N ARG A 172 -22.98 0.69 -4.51
CA ARG A 172 -23.67 -0.60 -4.32
C ARG A 172 -24.35 -1.14 -5.59
N LYS A 173 -25.01 -0.27 -6.37
CA LYS A 173 -25.74 -0.70 -7.59
C LYS A 173 -24.79 -1.17 -8.69
N GLU A 174 -23.74 -0.43 -8.93
CA GLU A 174 -22.72 -0.78 -9.93
C GLU A 174 -22.02 -2.09 -9.56
N PHE A 175 -21.72 -2.26 -8.26
CA PHE A 175 -21.07 -3.49 -7.78
C PHE A 175 -22.01 -4.72 -7.90
N LEU A 176 -23.31 -4.58 -7.59
CA LEU A 176 -24.29 -5.64 -7.84
C LEU A 176 -24.38 -5.98 -9.34
N SER A 177 -24.35 -4.97 -10.22
CA SER A 177 -24.32 -5.20 -11.68
C SER A 177 -23.05 -5.96 -12.12
N PHE A 178 -21.90 -5.70 -11.46
CA PHE A 178 -20.70 -6.51 -11.68
C PHE A 178 -20.93 -7.97 -11.26
N LEU A 179 -21.53 -8.22 -10.10
CA LEU A 179 -21.82 -9.57 -9.62
C LEU A 179 -22.76 -10.32 -10.58
N ASP A 180 -23.75 -9.63 -11.17
CA ASP A 180 -24.65 -10.21 -12.18
C ASP A 180 -23.87 -10.59 -13.46
N ARG A 181 -22.92 -9.76 -13.90
CA ARG A 181 -22.04 -10.11 -15.04
C ARG A 181 -21.09 -11.25 -14.70
N TYR A 182 -20.54 -11.26 -13.47
CA TYR A 182 -19.68 -12.35 -13.02
C TYR A 182 -20.42 -13.69 -12.98
N GLU A 183 -21.70 -13.71 -12.54
CA GLU A 183 -22.54 -14.90 -12.60
C GLU A 183 -22.70 -15.42 -14.03
N GLN A 184 -22.76 -14.53 -15.02
CA GLN A 184 -22.93 -14.88 -16.42
C GLN A 184 -21.62 -15.28 -17.12
N TYR A 185 -20.52 -14.60 -16.85
CA TYR A 185 -19.25 -14.73 -17.59
C TYR A 185 -18.12 -15.39 -16.79
N GLY A 186 -18.29 -15.58 -15.49
CA GLY A 186 -17.33 -16.21 -14.59
C GLY A 186 -15.99 -15.45 -14.55
N ASP A 187 -14.91 -16.22 -14.59
CA ASP A 187 -13.55 -15.68 -14.49
C ASP A 187 -13.09 -14.79 -15.65
N ASN A 188 -13.86 -14.72 -16.74
CA ASN A 188 -13.59 -13.81 -17.85
C ASN A 188 -13.97 -12.36 -17.51
N GLU A 189 -14.83 -12.14 -16.51
CA GLU A 189 -15.19 -10.79 -16.08
C GLU A 189 -14.05 -10.17 -15.28
N LYS A 190 -13.60 -8.98 -15.70
CA LYS A 190 -12.52 -8.23 -15.08
C LYS A 190 -13.06 -7.16 -14.17
N LEU A 191 -12.30 -6.81 -13.11
CA LEU A 191 -12.65 -5.76 -12.18
C LEU A 191 -11.40 -5.00 -11.73
N LYS A 192 -11.41 -3.67 -11.88
CA LYS A 192 -10.54 -2.75 -11.15
C LYS A 192 -11.42 -1.69 -10.51
N ALA A 193 -11.78 -1.88 -9.25
CA ALA A 193 -12.75 -1.02 -8.60
C ALA A 193 -12.30 -0.54 -7.22
N VAL A 194 -12.73 0.69 -6.89
CA VAL A 194 -12.71 1.24 -5.53
C VAL A 194 -14.15 1.30 -5.04
N VAL A 195 -14.42 0.60 -3.94
CA VAL A 195 -15.79 0.48 -3.39
C VAL A 195 -15.79 0.85 -1.91
N SER A 196 -16.86 1.52 -1.45
CA SER A 196 -16.93 1.87 -0.04
C SER A 196 -17.27 0.66 0.83
N LEU A 197 -16.68 0.63 2.04
CA LEU A 197 -17.01 -0.34 3.07
C LEU A 197 -18.53 -0.38 3.33
N GLN A 198 -19.17 0.80 3.34
CA GLN A 198 -20.61 0.94 3.55
C GLN A 198 -21.45 0.26 2.46
N SER A 199 -20.99 0.32 1.20
CA SER A 199 -21.67 -0.32 0.07
C SER A 199 -21.56 -1.85 0.15
N LEU A 200 -20.36 -2.36 0.48
CA LEU A 200 -20.09 -3.79 0.49
C LEU A 200 -20.66 -4.53 1.69
N ARG A 201 -20.77 -3.89 2.87
CA ARG A 201 -21.36 -4.51 4.07
C ARG A 201 -22.89 -4.67 4.01
N ALA A 202 -23.53 -4.21 2.94
CA ALA A 202 -24.95 -4.43 2.73
C ALA A 202 -25.25 -5.94 2.59
N THR A 203 -26.28 -6.39 3.28
CA THR A 203 -26.59 -7.81 3.43
C THR A 203 -26.80 -8.54 2.10
N ASP A 204 -27.40 -7.89 1.11
CA ASP A 204 -27.60 -8.43 -0.24
C ASP A 204 -26.28 -8.59 -1.02
N VAL A 205 -25.35 -7.67 -0.85
CA VAL A 205 -24.01 -7.78 -1.47
C VAL A 205 -23.23 -8.93 -0.84
N LEU A 206 -23.24 -9.03 0.50
CA LEU A 206 -22.55 -10.10 1.22
C LEU A 206 -23.05 -11.49 0.82
N PHE A 207 -24.35 -11.69 0.79
CA PHE A 207 -24.93 -12.98 0.35
C PHE A 207 -24.56 -13.33 -1.08
N ARG A 208 -24.57 -12.34 -2.00
CA ARG A 208 -24.18 -12.58 -3.40
C ARG A 208 -22.69 -12.91 -3.55
N LEU A 209 -21.82 -12.22 -2.78
CA LEU A 209 -20.38 -12.53 -2.79
C LEU A 209 -20.10 -13.96 -2.32
N GLU A 210 -20.76 -14.41 -1.24
CA GLU A 210 -20.62 -15.78 -0.75
C GLU A 210 -21.21 -16.81 -1.72
N GLU A 211 -22.36 -16.52 -2.34
CA GLU A 211 -23.02 -17.43 -3.29
C GLU A 211 -22.18 -17.66 -4.55
N LEU A 212 -21.62 -16.58 -5.11
CA LEU A 212 -20.91 -16.62 -6.38
C LEU A 212 -19.43 -17.03 -6.23
N HIS A 213 -18.90 -17.05 -5.01
CA HIS A 213 -17.48 -17.36 -4.75
C HIS A 213 -16.52 -16.57 -5.66
N VAL A 214 -16.76 -15.26 -5.77
CA VAL A 214 -15.95 -14.38 -6.62
C VAL A 214 -14.51 -14.36 -6.14
N ASN A 215 -13.56 -14.87 -6.92
CA ASN A 215 -12.14 -14.81 -6.55
C ASN A 215 -11.50 -13.53 -7.04
N PHE A 216 -10.79 -12.82 -6.13
CA PHE A 216 -10.04 -11.60 -6.42
C PHE A 216 -8.54 -11.91 -6.42
N ASP A 217 -7.81 -11.42 -7.41
CA ASP A 217 -6.35 -11.55 -7.46
C ASP A 217 -5.70 -10.73 -6.34
N LEU A 218 -6.25 -9.55 -6.04
CA LEU A 218 -5.81 -8.69 -4.95
C LEU A 218 -6.98 -7.92 -4.33
N VAL A 219 -7.06 -7.96 -3.01
CA VAL A 219 -7.93 -7.08 -2.22
C VAL A 219 -7.07 -6.16 -1.34
N ILE A 220 -7.36 -4.87 -1.35
CA ILE A 220 -6.76 -3.88 -0.46
C ILE A 220 -7.87 -3.31 0.41
N ILE A 221 -7.73 -3.39 1.73
CA ILE A 221 -8.72 -2.87 2.69
C ILE A 221 -8.07 -1.73 3.46
N ASP A 222 -8.53 -0.50 3.22
CA ASP A 222 -8.07 0.68 3.96
C ASP A 222 -8.93 0.91 5.21
N GLU A 223 -8.29 1.45 6.25
CA GLU A 223 -8.89 1.66 7.58
C GLU A 223 -9.57 0.39 8.14
N SER A 224 -8.83 -0.72 8.05
CA SER A 224 -9.31 -2.06 8.43
C SER A 224 -9.75 -2.19 9.89
N HIS A 225 -9.39 -1.24 10.76
CA HIS A 225 -9.86 -1.20 12.14
C HIS A 225 -11.41 -1.10 12.26
N HIS A 226 -12.11 -0.70 11.20
CA HIS A 226 -13.59 -0.75 11.17
C HIS A 226 -14.16 -2.18 11.12
N MET A 227 -13.32 -3.20 10.90
CA MET A 227 -13.73 -4.61 10.83
C MET A 227 -13.43 -5.41 12.11
N LYS A 228 -12.96 -4.77 13.18
CA LYS A 228 -12.47 -5.42 14.41
C LYS A 228 -13.52 -6.16 15.23
N ASN A 229 -14.79 -5.75 15.16
CA ASN A 229 -15.86 -6.31 15.98
C ASN A 229 -16.42 -7.59 15.33
N SER A 230 -16.24 -8.73 15.98
CA SER A 230 -16.49 -10.07 15.42
C SER A 230 -17.94 -10.35 14.99
N ASP A 231 -18.94 -9.64 15.54
CA ASP A 231 -20.36 -9.92 15.31
C ASP A 231 -21.03 -8.90 14.39
N THR A 232 -20.26 -8.22 13.55
CA THR A 232 -20.77 -7.17 12.66
C THR A 232 -20.71 -7.59 11.18
N ASN A 233 -21.56 -6.97 10.34
CA ASN A 233 -21.49 -7.13 8.88
C ASN A 233 -20.11 -6.74 8.31
N SER A 234 -19.40 -5.83 8.98
CA SER A 234 -18.05 -5.44 8.56
C SER A 234 -17.03 -6.55 8.79
N SER A 235 -17.10 -7.28 9.90
CA SER A 235 -16.26 -8.45 10.15
C SER A 235 -16.59 -9.59 9.17
N TRP A 236 -17.88 -9.84 8.94
CA TRP A 236 -18.32 -10.83 7.94
C TRP A 236 -17.80 -10.49 6.54
N LEU A 237 -17.86 -9.23 6.12
CA LEU A 237 -17.27 -8.79 4.85
C LEU A 237 -15.77 -9.07 4.81
N GLY A 238 -15.04 -8.74 5.88
CA GLY A 238 -13.60 -8.98 5.97
C GLY A 238 -13.24 -10.47 5.83
N GLU A 239 -13.98 -11.34 6.51
CA GLU A 239 -13.81 -12.80 6.44
C GLU A 239 -14.12 -13.32 5.01
N THR A 240 -15.23 -12.87 4.39
CA THR A 240 -15.61 -13.23 3.02
C THR A 240 -14.54 -12.80 2.01
N LEU A 241 -14.06 -11.55 2.09
CA LEU A 241 -13.02 -11.06 1.19
C LEU A 241 -11.69 -11.80 1.40
N SER A 242 -11.37 -12.16 2.63
CA SER A 242 -10.19 -12.95 2.94
C SER A 242 -10.26 -14.36 2.35
N GLU A 243 -11.41 -15.04 2.44
CA GLU A 243 -11.60 -16.37 1.87
C GLU A 243 -11.55 -16.38 0.33
N HIS A 244 -11.95 -15.28 -0.31
CA HIS A 244 -12.11 -15.17 -1.76
C HIS A 244 -11.06 -14.28 -2.43
N SER A 245 -9.87 -14.13 -1.83
CA SER A 245 -8.76 -13.39 -2.45
C SER A 245 -7.47 -14.21 -2.46
N ASP A 246 -6.74 -14.16 -3.57
CA ASP A 246 -5.40 -14.75 -3.66
C ASP A 246 -4.40 -13.93 -2.83
N ALA A 247 -4.47 -12.62 -2.91
CA ALA A 247 -3.66 -11.69 -2.15
C ALA A 247 -4.54 -10.70 -1.37
N LEU A 248 -4.16 -10.39 -0.11
CA LEU A 248 -4.87 -9.44 0.74
C LEU A 248 -3.91 -8.51 1.47
N VAL A 249 -4.16 -7.21 1.35
CA VAL A 249 -3.44 -6.17 2.08
C VAL A 249 -4.41 -5.37 2.93
N MET A 250 -4.21 -5.36 4.23
CA MET A 250 -5.00 -4.57 5.17
C MET A 250 -4.17 -3.37 5.63
N LEU A 251 -4.75 -2.17 5.59
CA LEU A 251 -4.11 -0.93 6.01
C LEU A 251 -4.82 -0.39 7.25
N SER A 252 -4.06 -0.03 8.25
CA SER A 252 -4.57 0.73 9.41
C SER A 252 -3.47 1.61 9.97
N ALA A 253 -3.82 2.82 10.38
CA ALA A 253 -2.89 3.67 11.11
C ALA A 253 -2.82 3.27 12.59
N THR A 254 -3.81 2.53 13.07
CA THR A 254 -4.07 2.31 14.50
C THR A 254 -4.26 0.82 14.87
N PRO A 255 -3.36 -0.09 14.46
CA PRO A 255 -3.58 -1.53 14.61
C PRO A 255 -3.49 -2.02 16.07
N LEU A 256 -2.79 -1.29 16.94
CA LEU A 256 -2.47 -1.71 18.30
C LEU A 256 -3.27 -0.99 19.38
N HIS A 257 -4.08 0.02 19.01
CA HIS A 257 -4.67 0.95 19.99
C HIS A 257 -5.82 0.40 20.81
N LEU A 258 -6.33 -0.75 20.46
CA LEU A 258 -7.52 -1.32 21.07
C LEU A 258 -7.19 -2.56 21.93
N GLY A 259 -5.90 -2.88 22.08
CA GLY A 259 -5.43 -4.01 22.85
C GLY A 259 -5.16 -5.28 22.02
N ARG A 260 -4.71 -6.32 22.71
CA ARG A 260 -4.30 -7.58 22.06
C ARG A 260 -5.46 -8.28 21.34
N GLU A 261 -6.69 -8.16 21.84
CA GLU A 261 -7.85 -8.84 21.28
C GLU A 261 -8.28 -8.24 19.94
N ASP A 262 -8.29 -6.92 19.82
CA ASP A 262 -8.63 -6.24 18.58
C ASP A 262 -7.56 -6.46 17.49
N PHE A 263 -6.29 -6.46 17.88
CA PHE A 263 -5.19 -6.82 17.00
C PHE A 263 -5.32 -8.27 16.50
N PHE A 264 -5.62 -9.20 17.40
CA PHE A 264 -5.91 -10.59 17.05
C PHE A 264 -7.08 -10.68 16.06
N ASN A 265 -8.19 -9.96 16.29
CA ASN A 265 -9.36 -9.99 15.40
C ASN A 265 -9.01 -9.55 13.98
N GLN A 266 -8.17 -8.52 13.83
CA GLN A 266 -7.71 -8.07 12.51
C GLN A 266 -6.77 -9.11 11.85
N LEU A 267 -5.84 -9.72 12.60
CA LEU A 267 -4.99 -10.78 12.10
C LEU A 267 -5.80 -12.04 11.73
N ARG A 268 -6.88 -12.33 12.45
CA ARG A 268 -7.79 -13.44 12.15
C ARG A 268 -8.54 -13.22 10.84
N ILE A 269 -8.96 -11.99 10.55
CA ILE A 269 -9.55 -11.65 9.24
C ILE A 269 -8.50 -11.82 8.15
N LEU A 270 -7.28 -11.31 8.35
CA LEU A 270 -6.22 -11.36 7.37
C LEU A 270 -5.80 -12.79 7.03
N ALA A 271 -5.64 -13.65 8.04
CA ALA A 271 -5.18 -15.04 7.87
C ALA A 271 -5.84 -15.96 8.90
N PRO A 272 -7.11 -16.35 8.67
CA PRO A 272 -7.94 -17.08 9.64
C PRO A 272 -7.36 -18.44 10.04
N ASP A 273 -6.62 -19.10 9.17
CA ASP A 273 -6.00 -20.38 9.44
C ASP A 273 -4.73 -20.28 10.30
N ASN A 274 -4.09 -19.11 10.30
CA ASN A 274 -2.91 -18.84 11.12
C ASN A 274 -3.29 -18.37 12.54
N PHE A 275 -4.50 -17.80 12.71
CA PHE A 275 -4.97 -17.20 13.95
C PHE A 275 -6.37 -17.74 14.31
N PRO A 276 -6.49 -19.04 14.68
CA PRO A 276 -7.79 -19.67 14.90
C PRO A 276 -8.51 -19.19 16.16
N ASP A 277 -7.78 -18.83 17.21
CA ASP A 277 -8.33 -18.27 18.44
C ASP A 277 -7.30 -17.41 19.21
N PHE A 278 -7.81 -16.66 20.21
CA PHE A 278 -7.02 -15.71 20.98
C PHE A 278 -5.97 -16.37 21.89
N ALA A 279 -6.26 -17.54 22.46
CA ALA A 279 -5.31 -18.26 23.30
C ALA A 279 -4.13 -18.76 22.46
N PHE A 280 -4.42 -19.34 21.29
CA PHE A 280 -3.38 -19.74 20.34
C PHE A 280 -2.52 -18.56 19.86
N PHE A 281 -3.14 -17.41 19.60
CA PHE A 281 -2.40 -16.19 19.30
C PHE A 281 -1.41 -15.82 20.40
N GLY A 282 -1.83 -15.90 21.68
CA GLY A 282 -0.95 -15.69 22.83
C GLY A 282 0.26 -16.62 22.82
N ASP A 283 0.02 -17.91 22.63
CA ASP A 283 1.06 -18.94 22.54
C ASP A 283 2.01 -18.72 21.35
N LEU A 284 1.47 -18.22 20.21
CA LEU A 284 2.24 -17.98 18.99
C LEU A 284 3.22 -16.81 19.14
N ILE A 285 2.82 -15.74 19.85
CA ILE A 285 3.67 -14.55 20.02
C ILE A 285 4.62 -14.63 21.19
N GLU A 286 4.42 -15.57 22.14
CA GLU A 286 5.25 -15.74 23.31
C GLU A 286 6.76 -15.86 23.01
N PRO A 287 7.21 -16.67 22.01
CA PRO A 287 8.63 -16.79 21.68
C PRO A 287 9.26 -15.51 21.16
N ASN A 288 8.47 -14.64 20.53
CA ASN A 288 8.98 -13.46 19.84
C ASN A 288 9.72 -12.50 20.77
N GLN A 289 9.31 -12.41 22.04
CA GLN A 289 10.01 -11.60 23.04
C GLN A 289 11.46 -12.04 23.23
N HIS A 290 11.72 -13.33 23.23
CA HIS A 290 13.05 -13.90 23.40
C HIS A 290 13.89 -13.71 22.14
N ILE A 291 13.30 -13.93 20.97
CA ILE A 291 13.92 -13.67 19.67
C ILE A 291 14.33 -12.20 19.53
N ASN A 292 13.41 -11.27 19.86
CA ASN A 292 13.69 -9.84 19.80
C ASN A 292 14.74 -9.39 20.84
N SER A 293 14.76 -10.01 22.01
CA SER A 293 15.79 -9.78 23.02
C SER A 293 17.16 -10.26 22.54
N ALA A 294 17.24 -11.44 21.95
CA ALA A 294 18.45 -11.95 21.33
C ALA A 294 18.95 -11.03 20.20
N LEU A 295 18.03 -10.52 19.38
CA LEU A 295 18.31 -9.61 18.28
C LEU A 295 18.94 -8.29 18.77
N ARG A 296 18.45 -7.73 19.89
CA ARG A 296 19.03 -6.54 20.53
C ARG A 296 20.41 -6.79 21.14
N SER A 297 20.70 -8.02 21.53
CA SER A 297 21.95 -8.44 22.17
C SER A 297 23.01 -8.96 21.19
N LEU A 298 22.84 -8.82 19.88
CA LEU A 298 23.78 -9.35 18.87
C LEU A 298 25.21 -8.79 18.99
N GLY A 299 25.39 -7.63 19.60
CA GLY A 299 26.71 -7.13 19.97
C GLY A 299 27.47 -8.00 20.99
N ARG A 300 26.75 -8.91 21.65
CA ARG A 300 27.27 -9.93 22.59
C ARG A 300 26.67 -11.28 22.24
N PRO A 301 27.30 -12.01 21.28
CA PRO A 301 26.69 -13.21 20.71
C PRO A 301 26.30 -14.29 21.72
N GLN A 302 27.10 -14.49 22.75
CA GLN A 302 26.81 -15.50 23.80
C GLN A 302 25.57 -15.14 24.61
N GLU A 303 25.40 -13.85 24.98
CA GLU A 303 24.20 -13.39 25.65
C GLU A 303 22.97 -13.52 24.75
N ALA A 304 23.13 -13.23 23.46
CA ALA A 304 22.07 -13.43 22.47
C ALA A 304 21.69 -14.92 22.34
N ALA A 305 22.66 -15.84 22.43
CA ALA A 305 22.38 -17.27 22.41
C ALA A 305 21.59 -17.73 23.66
N GLU A 306 21.95 -17.23 24.84
CA GLU A 306 21.20 -17.54 26.08
C GLU A 306 19.77 -17.07 26.00
N LEU A 307 19.54 -15.83 25.51
CA LEU A 307 18.19 -15.26 25.32
C LEU A 307 17.38 -16.03 24.27
N LEU A 308 18.03 -16.45 23.19
CA LEU A 308 17.38 -17.23 22.14
C LEU A 308 16.98 -18.63 22.64
N ARG A 309 17.74 -19.24 23.51
CA ARG A 309 17.39 -20.55 24.12
C ARG A 309 16.10 -20.50 24.94
N LEU A 310 15.75 -19.37 25.52
CA LEU A 310 14.50 -19.24 26.29
C LEU A 310 13.24 -19.53 25.46
N VAL A 311 13.33 -19.50 24.13
CA VAL A 311 12.28 -19.97 23.22
C VAL A 311 11.91 -21.45 23.49
N GLU A 312 12.85 -22.26 23.99
CA GLU A 312 12.64 -23.68 24.32
C GLU A 312 11.79 -23.88 25.59
N ASP A 313 11.62 -22.85 26.40
CA ASP A 313 10.76 -22.86 27.57
C ASP A 313 9.31 -22.44 27.27
N THR A 314 9.04 -22.04 26.02
CA THR A 314 7.70 -21.60 25.57
C THR A 314 6.84 -22.77 25.10
N SER A 315 5.54 -22.53 24.97
CA SER A 315 4.56 -23.48 24.39
C SER A 315 4.91 -23.91 22.94
N GLN A 316 5.68 -23.09 22.20
CA GLN A 316 6.09 -23.34 20.82
C GLN A 316 7.43 -24.09 20.68
N ARG A 317 7.97 -24.64 21.76
CA ARG A 317 9.26 -25.36 21.81
C ARG A 317 9.51 -26.28 20.63
N GLN A 318 8.57 -27.17 20.31
CA GLN A 318 8.72 -28.16 19.23
C GLN A 318 8.87 -27.51 17.84
N ARG A 319 8.21 -26.40 17.61
CA ARG A 319 8.31 -25.64 16.36
C ARG A 319 9.76 -25.17 16.13
N PHE A 320 10.42 -24.67 17.18
CA PHE A 320 11.79 -24.16 17.08
C PHE A 320 12.82 -25.30 17.07
N LEU A 321 12.65 -26.32 17.92
CA LEU A 321 13.54 -27.48 17.89
C LEU A 321 13.52 -28.23 16.55
N ASN A 322 12.42 -28.16 15.79
CA ASN A 322 12.33 -28.73 14.46
C ASN A 322 12.79 -27.77 13.35
N ASN A 323 13.09 -26.51 13.68
CA ASN A 323 13.53 -25.51 12.71
C ASN A 323 15.05 -25.51 12.56
N PRO A 324 15.60 -25.86 11.38
CA PRO A 324 17.03 -25.83 11.12
C PRO A 324 17.66 -24.44 11.30
N GLU A 325 16.95 -23.38 10.87
CA GLU A 325 17.45 -21.98 10.99
C GLU A 325 17.65 -21.59 12.46
N TYR A 326 16.74 -22.00 13.35
CA TYR A 326 16.91 -21.79 14.79
C TYR A 326 18.19 -22.45 15.31
N LYS A 327 18.43 -23.72 14.93
CA LYS A 327 19.61 -24.47 15.35
C LYS A 327 20.92 -23.85 14.81
N ASP A 328 20.90 -23.44 13.55
CA ASP A 328 22.05 -22.83 12.92
C ASP A 328 22.36 -21.46 13.57
N CYS A 329 21.34 -20.60 13.80
CA CYS A 329 21.51 -19.34 14.52
C CYS A 329 22.12 -19.57 15.90
N LEU A 330 21.53 -20.48 16.70
CA LEU A 330 22.03 -20.81 18.04
C LEU A 330 23.47 -21.29 18.01
N SER A 331 23.81 -22.23 17.10
CA SER A 331 25.16 -22.75 16.93
C SER A 331 26.19 -21.67 16.56
N ILE A 332 25.83 -20.73 15.69
CA ILE A 332 26.71 -19.63 15.30
C ILE A 332 26.94 -18.68 16.49
N LEU A 333 25.88 -18.28 17.18
CA LEU A 333 25.94 -17.35 18.32
C LEU A 333 26.77 -17.94 19.49
N GLU A 334 26.69 -19.26 19.73
CA GLU A 334 27.46 -19.92 20.76
C GLU A 334 28.95 -20.05 20.46
N ARG A 335 29.29 -20.21 19.19
CA ARG A 335 30.71 -20.42 18.79
C ARG A 335 31.50 -19.14 18.64
N GLN A 336 30.82 -18.00 18.53
CA GLN A 336 31.49 -16.73 18.22
C GLN A 336 31.48 -15.79 19.43
N ASN A 337 32.63 -15.19 19.74
CA ASN A 337 32.76 -14.16 20.77
C ASN A 337 32.38 -12.76 20.25
N SER A 338 32.51 -12.56 18.94
CA SER A 338 32.12 -11.31 18.25
C SER A 338 31.69 -11.63 16.82
N LEU A 339 30.69 -10.91 16.30
CA LEU A 339 30.24 -11.01 14.92
C LEU A 339 30.91 -9.92 14.08
N THR A 340 31.34 -10.26 12.88
CA THR A 340 31.69 -9.25 11.87
C THR A 340 30.43 -8.49 11.44
N ALA A 341 30.57 -7.31 10.83
CA ALA A 341 29.42 -6.52 10.38
C ALA A 341 28.51 -7.31 9.43
N THR A 342 29.08 -8.07 8.50
CA THR A 342 28.33 -8.92 7.57
C THR A 342 27.60 -10.07 8.29
N GLN A 343 28.28 -10.74 9.23
CA GLN A 343 27.67 -11.80 10.04
C GLN A 343 26.54 -11.27 10.93
N ALA A 344 26.70 -10.07 11.49
CA ALA A 344 25.68 -9.43 12.31
C ALA A 344 24.41 -9.12 11.47
N ILE A 345 24.57 -8.62 10.25
CA ILE A 345 23.47 -8.36 9.33
C ILE A 345 22.75 -9.66 8.96
N GLU A 346 23.50 -10.70 8.60
CA GLU A 346 22.91 -12.00 8.27
C GLU A 346 22.19 -12.62 9.47
N MET A 347 22.74 -12.47 10.66
CA MET A 347 22.08 -12.94 11.89
C MET A 347 20.81 -12.15 12.21
N GLN A 348 20.82 -10.80 11.98
CA GLN A 348 19.61 -9.99 12.09
C GLN A 348 18.51 -10.50 11.16
N ARG A 349 18.82 -10.78 9.90
CA ARG A 349 17.90 -11.36 8.93
C ARG A 349 17.30 -12.66 9.43
N ARG A 350 18.12 -13.62 9.78
CA ARG A 350 17.70 -14.96 10.23
C ARG A 350 16.84 -14.91 11.50
N LEU A 351 17.21 -14.11 12.49
CA LEU A 351 16.42 -13.95 13.71
C LEU A 351 15.10 -13.24 13.43
N THR A 352 15.07 -12.26 12.52
CA THR A 352 13.83 -11.60 12.11
C THR A 352 12.89 -12.59 11.41
N GLU A 353 13.41 -13.49 10.56
CA GLU A 353 12.63 -14.53 9.91
C GLU A 353 12.07 -15.58 10.88
N LEU A 354 12.71 -15.79 12.03
CA LEU A 354 12.21 -16.65 13.10
C LEU A 354 11.01 -16.06 13.86
N ASN A 355 10.84 -14.73 13.84
CA ASN A 355 9.70 -14.09 14.49
C ASN A 355 8.39 -14.48 13.78
N THR A 356 7.41 -14.95 14.54
CA THR A 356 6.18 -15.56 14.04
C THR A 356 5.26 -14.59 13.31
N LEU A 357 5.42 -13.28 13.51
CA LEU A 357 4.64 -12.22 12.87
C LEU A 357 5.39 -11.47 11.76
N SER A 358 6.68 -11.76 11.55
CA SER A 358 7.55 -10.99 10.64
C SER A 358 7.05 -10.91 9.20
N TYR A 359 6.39 -11.97 8.72
CA TYR A 359 5.94 -12.11 7.33
C TYR A 359 4.52 -11.58 7.09
N ILE A 360 3.73 -11.31 8.15
CA ILE A 360 2.32 -10.94 8.03
C ILE A 360 2.05 -9.50 8.48
N PHE A 361 2.97 -8.92 9.23
CA PHE A 361 2.82 -7.60 9.82
C PHE A 361 4.03 -6.71 9.55
N THR A 362 3.77 -5.45 9.25
CA THR A 362 4.81 -4.42 9.15
C THR A 362 4.34 -3.13 9.78
N ARG A 363 5.23 -2.46 10.48
CA ARG A 363 4.99 -1.15 11.09
C ARG A 363 6.24 -0.29 10.96
N THR A 364 6.07 0.90 10.42
CA THR A 364 7.08 1.95 10.41
C THR A 364 6.58 3.12 11.23
N ARG A 365 7.41 3.66 12.10
CA ARG A 365 7.11 4.86 12.88
C ARG A 365 7.91 6.03 12.33
N ARG A 366 7.42 7.25 12.50
CA ARG A 366 8.14 8.46 12.08
C ARG A 366 9.55 8.54 12.67
N ARG A 367 9.74 8.07 13.90
CA ARG A 367 11.04 8.03 14.56
C ARG A 367 12.03 7.02 13.96
N ASP A 368 11.53 6.00 13.26
CA ASP A 368 12.32 4.93 12.65
C ASP A 368 12.76 5.30 11.22
N VAL A 369 12.17 6.35 10.64
CA VAL A 369 12.55 6.87 9.33
C VAL A 369 13.83 7.69 9.49
N SER A 370 14.80 7.44 8.61
CA SER A 370 16.17 7.98 8.70
C SER A 370 16.23 9.50 8.98
N THR A 371 17.32 9.94 9.63
CA THR A 371 17.59 11.34 10.05
C THR A 371 17.57 12.37 8.92
N ASP A 372 17.57 11.93 7.65
CA ASP A 372 17.44 12.81 6.49
C ASP A 372 16.01 13.32 6.27
N VAL A 373 15.02 12.70 6.92
CA VAL A 373 13.61 13.10 6.88
C VAL A 373 13.29 13.93 8.12
N ARG A 374 13.25 15.25 7.97
CA ARG A 374 12.84 16.14 9.04
C ARG A 374 11.32 16.29 9.02
N PHE A 375 10.66 15.84 10.09
CA PHE A 375 9.27 16.21 10.35
C PHE A 375 9.21 17.57 11.03
N PRO A 376 8.28 18.46 10.64
CA PRO A 376 8.16 19.77 11.24
C PRO A 376 7.73 19.68 12.71
N LYS A 377 8.24 20.57 13.54
CA LYS A 377 7.77 20.73 14.93
C LYS A 377 6.43 21.46 14.93
N ARG A 378 5.46 20.96 15.67
CA ARG A 378 4.18 21.61 15.88
C ARG A 378 4.30 22.70 16.92
N GLN A 379 3.69 23.85 16.67
CA GLN A 379 3.62 24.97 17.61
C GLN A 379 2.18 25.48 17.66
N ALA A 380 1.51 25.22 18.77
CA ALA A 380 0.14 25.69 19.00
C ALA A 380 0.15 27.15 19.48
N VAL A 381 -0.81 27.91 18.99
CA VAL A 381 -1.10 29.29 19.41
C VAL A 381 -2.57 29.40 19.70
N VAL A 382 -2.94 29.72 20.93
CA VAL A 382 -4.34 29.96 21.32
C VAL A 382 -4.63 31.45 21.20
N LEU A 383 -5.69 31.79 20.50
CA LEU A 383 -6.19 33.13 20.33
C LEU A 383 -7.47 33.31 21.16
N ASP A 384 -7.34 33.91 22.32
CA ASP A 384 -8.46 34.22 23.20
C ASP A 384 -9.32 35.32 22.62
N VAL A 385 -10.63 35.08 22.57
CA VAL A 385 -11.65 36.01 22.10
C VAL A 385 -12.70 36.19 23.18
N ASN A 386 -12.91 37.43 23.59
CA ASN A 386 -13.99 37.77 24.52
C ASN A 386 -15.15 38.39 23.74
N PHE A 387 -16.35 37.88 23.93
CA PHE A 387 -17.55 38.45 23.34
C PHE A 387 -17.79 39.88 23.86
N THR A 388 -18.31 40.77 23.02
CA THR A 388 -18.99 41.97 23.52
C THR A 388 -20.21 41.60 24.33
N LYS A 389 -20.78 42.56 25.06
CA LYS A 389 -22.00 42.28 25.84
C LYS A 389 -23.16 41.80 24.98
N GLU A 390 -23.32 42.42 23.83
CA GLU A 390 -24.39 42.08 22.87
C GLU A 390 -24.17 40.70 22.23
N GLU A 391 -22.93 40.37 21.86
CA GLU A 391 -22.56 39.06 21.33
C GLU A 391 -22.79 37.96 22.38
N ARG A 392 -22.47 38.25 23.66
CA ARG A 392 -22.67 37.34 24.78
C ARG A 392 -24.14 37.06 25.03
N GLU A 393 -24.96 38.12 25.12
CA GLU A 393 -26.41 38.02 25.30
C GLU A 393 -27.06 37.18 24.17
N PHE A 394 -26.57 37.35 22.94
CA PHE A 394 -27.08 36.55 21.81
C PHE A 394 -26.64 35.09 21.91
N TYR A 395 -25.36 34.83 22.27
CA TYR A 395 -24.86 33.46 22.46
C TYR A 395 -25.67 32.73 23.54
N ASP A 396 -25.87 33.39 24.68
CA ASP A 396 -26.61 32.81 25.80
C ASP A 396 -28.07 32.52 25.41
N ALA A 397 -28.75 33.44 24.70
CA ALA A 397 -30.11 33.21 24.19
C ALA A 397 -30.24 32.03 23.25
N VAL A 398 -29.25 31.83 22.34
CA VAL A 398 -29.20 30.63 21.47
C VAL A 398 -28.98 29.38 22.29
N THR A 399 -28.09 29.43 23.29
CA THR A 399 -27.80 28.29 24.17
C THR A 399 -29.04 27.90 24.98
N GLU A 400 -29.74 28.88 25.57
CA GLU A 400 -30.98 28.63 26.28
C GLU A 400 -32.08 28.03 25.39
N TRP A 401 -32.19 28.49 24.15
CA TRP A 401 -33.10 27.92 23.18
C TRP A 401 -32.76 26.45 22.87
N VAL A 402 -31.50 26.11 22.68
CA VAL A 402 -31.07 24.73 22.45
C VAL A 402 -31.36 23.85 23.65
N ILE A 403 -31.10 24.35 24.88
CA ILE A 403 -31.37 23.63 26.15
C ILE A 403 -32.88 23.41 26.32
N SER A 404 -33.73 24.42 26.07
CA SER A 404 -35.22 24.31 26.23
C SER A 404 -35.80 23.27 25.28
N ARG A 405 -35.26 23.15 24.06
CA ARG A 405 -35.61 22.09 23.12
C ARG A 405 -35.24 20.70 23.59
N TYR A 406 -34.11 20.59 24.26
CA TYR A 406 -33.66 19.31 24.86
C TYR A 406 -34.67 18.84 25.92
N GLN A 407 -35.07 19.75 26.81
CA GLN A 407 -36.04 19.44 27.89
C GLN A 407 -37.44 19.06 27.38
N SER A 408 -37.91 19.68 26.31
CA SER A 408 -39.26 19.47 25.78
C SER A 408 -39.44 18.15 25.01
N SER A 409 -38.34 17.58 24.48
CA SER A 409 -38.41 16.45 23.56
C SER A 409 -38.41 15.06 24.21
N GLY A 410 -38.03 14.91 25.51
CA GLY A 410 -37.97 13.61 26.22
C GLY A 410 -37.11 12.52 25.55
N ARG A 411 -36.44 12.84 24.47
CA ARG A 411 -35.56 11.93 23.70
C ARG A 411 -34.14 12.41 23.82
N GLY A 412 -33.17 11.50 23.67
CA GLY A 412 -31.73 11.81 23.73
C GLY A 412 -31.29 12.93 22.78
N LEU A 413 -30.17 13.56 23.06
CA LEU A 413 -29.53 14.58 22.23
C LEU A 413 -29.24 14.01 20.85
N SER A 414 -29.91 14.50 19.80
CA SER A 414 -29.40 14.28 18.44
C SER A 414 -28.42 15.39 18.05
N PHE A 415 -27.47 15.06 17.23
CA PHE A 415 -26.46 15.99 16.73
C PHE A 415 -27.09 17.25 16.08
N ALA A 416 -28.17 17.08 15.34
CA ALA A 416 -28.91 18.17 14.71
C ALA A 416 -29.40 19.25 15.69
N ARG A 417 -29.66 18.89 16.94
CA ARG A 417 -30.16 19.81 17.97
C ARG A 417 -29.10 20.74 18.55
N ILE A 418 -27.85 20.30 18.55
CA ILE A 418 -26.67 21.03 19.07
C ILE A 418 -26.10 22.01 18.03
N MET A 419 -26.40 21.79 16.75
CA MET A 419 -25.84 22.57 15.64
C MET A 419 -26.02 24.09 15.74
N PRO A 420 -27.18 24.64 16.17
CA PRO A 420 -27.31 26.08 16.31
C PRO A 420 -26.34 26.70 17.31
N GLN A 421 -26.08 26.00 18.43
CA GLN A 421 -25.15 26.48 19.44
C GLN A 421 -23.68 26.45 18.93
N ARG A 422 -23.30 25.42 18.19
CA ARG A 422 -21.96 25.37 17.54
C ARG A 422 -21.84 26.45 16.45
N GLN A 423 -22.94 26.70 15.70
CA GLN A 423 -22.92 27.72 14.64
C GLN A 423 -22.73 29.14 15.20
N VAL A 424 -23.38 29.47 16.34
CA VAL A 424 -23.21 30.78 16.96
C VAL A 424 -21.83 30.96 17.56
N SER A 425 -21.24 29.92 18.11
CA SER A 425 -19.83 29.89 18.59
C SER A 425 -18.83 30.02 17.43
N SER A 426 -19.16 29.45 16.28
CA SER A 426 -18.31 29.60 15.09
C SER A 426 -18.34 31.02 14.51
N CYS A 427 -19.55 31.55 14.20
CA CYS A 427 -19.67 32.83 13.54
C CYS A 427 -21.06 33.45 13.74
N ILE A 428 -21.16 34.52 14.48
CA ILE A 428 -22.43 35.22 14.74
C ILE A 428 -23.09 35.77 13.48
N PRO A 429 -22.35 36.46 12.55
CA PRO A 429 -22.97 36.91 11.29
C PRO A 429 -23.50 35.75 10.40
N ALA A 430 -22.80 34.61 10.36
CA ALA A 430 -23.28 33.44 9.64
C ALA A 430 -24.54 32.82 10.28
N MET A 431 -24.67 32.91 11.61
CA MET A 431 -25.86 32.47 12.35
C MET A 431 -27.14 33.20 11.94
N LYS A 432 -27.08 34.52 11.62
CA LYS A 432 -28.24 35.29 11.09
C LYS A 432 -28.79 34.65 9.81
N GLY A 433 -27.92 34.24 8.91
CA GLY A 433 -28.28 33.51 7.67
C GLY A 433 -28.93 32.17 7.95
N TYR A 434 -28.38 31.43 8.91
CA TYR A 434 -28.85 30.13 9.31
C TYR A 434 -30.28 30.21 9.96
N LEU A 435 -30.52 31.18 10.86
CA LEU A 435 -31.82 31.42 11.47
C LEU A 435 -32.89 31.77 10.41
N LYS A 436 -32.55 32.58 9.41
CA LYS A 436 -33.42 32.86 8.26
C LYS A 436 -33.75 31.60 7.47
N GLN A 437 -32.78 30.74 7.24
CA GLN A 437 -32.97 29.47 6.54
C GLN A 437 -33.91 28.55 7.33
N ILE A 438 -33.72 28.42 8.64
CA ILE A 438 -34.59 27.63 9.53
C ILE A 438 -36.04 28.12 9.43
N LEU A 439 -36.28 29.43 9.47
CA LEU A 439 -37.61 30.00 9.34
C LEU A 439 -38.26 29.72 7.99
N ASN A 440 -37.48 29.77 6.89
CA ASN A 440 -37.96 29.52 5.54
C ASN A 440 -38.29 28.06 5.30
N THR A 441 -37.48 27.15 5.82
CA THR A 441 -37.62 25.69 5.64
C THR A 441 -38.54 25.06 6.68
N GLN A 442 -38.82 25.77 7.79
CA GLN A 442 -39.53 25.30 8.98
C GLN A 442 -38.89 24.01 9.56
N ARG A 443 -37.61 23.79 9.30
CA ARG A 443 -36.83 22.63 9.76
C ARG A 443 -35.46 23.09 10.19
N ILE A 444 -34.94 22.48 11.25
CA ILE A 444 -33.52 22.53 11.55
C ILE A 444 -32.88 21.45 10.69
N GLN A 445 -32.26 21.86 9.61
CA GLN A 445 -31.50 20.94 8.80
C GLN A 445 -30.22 20.57 9.58
N ALA A 446 -30.03 19.28 9.78
CA ALA A 446 -28.66 18.80 10.01
C ALA A 446 -27.78 19.32 8.86
N PRO A 447 -26.54 19.69 9.11
CA PRO A 447 -25.59 20.00 8.03
C PRO A 447 -25.69 18.90 6.97
N GLY A 448 -25.61 19.25 5.68
CA GLY A 448 -25.89 18.34 4.58
C GLY A 448 -25.12 17.03 4.70
N GLN A 449 -25.49 16.02 3.95
CA GLN A 449 -24.88 14.68 3.97
C GLN A 449 -23.34 14.69 3.77
N ASP A 450 -22.79 15.82 3.34
CA ASP A 450 -21.36 16.05 3.13
C ASP A 450 -20.59 16.47 4.39
N ASP A 451 -21.27 16.87 5.46
CA ASP A 451 -20.60 17.24 6.71
C ASP A 451 -20.38 15.98 7.55
N GLY A 452 -19.20 15.37 7.37
CA GLY A 452 -18.79 14.08 7.93
C GLY A 452 -18.77 13.94 9.47
N ASP A 453 -19.41 14.83 10.24
CA ASP A 453 -19.60 14.75 11.70
C ASP A 453 -20.84 13.94 12.10
N ARG A 454 -21.25 12.94 11.32
CA ARG A 454 -22.23 11.99 11.84
C ARG A 454 -21.59 11.18 12.95
N ILE A 455 -22.00 11.46 14.15
CA ILE A 455 -21.56 10.79 15.38
C ILE A 455 -22.11 9.36 15.44
N ASP A 456 -23.16 9.06 14.68
CA ASP A 456 -23.75 7.72 14.61
C ASP A 456 -24.43 7.49 13.25
N ASP A 457 -23.94 6.51 12.48
CA ASP A 457 -24.54 6.08 11.20
C ASP A 457 -25.92 5.39 11.40
N SER A 458 -26.36 5.18 12.64
CA SER A 458 -27.59 4.48 13.01
C SER A 458 -28.78 5.41 13.28
N ALA A 459 -28.59 6.72 13.38
CA ALA A 459 -29.68 7.65 13.60
C ALA A 459 -30.37 7.99 12.28
N ASP A 460 -31.60 7.53 12.11
CA ASP A 460 -32.55 8.04 11.10
C ASP A 460 -32.57 9.57 11.12
N PRO A 461 -32.64 10.23 9.94
CA PRO A 461 -32.78 11.67 9.88
C PRO A 461 -34.11 12.06 10.56
N GLU A 462 -34.05 12.31 11.88
CA GLU A 462 -35.23 12.78 12.62
C GLU A 462 -35.74 14.06 12.00
N ASP A 463 -37.02 14.07 11.76
CA ASP A 463 -37.76 15.24 11.27
C ASP A 463 -37.78 16.35 12.35
N CYS A 464 -36.76 17.23 12.29
CA CYS A 464 -36.61 18.37 13.17
C CYS A 464 -37.54 19.53 12.69
N SER A 465 -38.82 19.27 12.45
CA SER A 465 -39.79 20.30 12.13
C SER A 465 -40.03 21.22 13.33
N LEU A 466 -40.22 22.51 13.06
CA LEU A 466 -40.46 23.52 14.06
C LEU A 466 -41.97 23.63 14.33
N ASP A 467 -42.35 23.58 15.57
CA ASP A 467 -43.69 23.95 15.98
C ASP A 467 -43.89 25.50 16.00
N GLN A 468 -45.12 25.95 16.26
CA GLN A 468 -45.43 27.40 16.28
C GLN A 468 -44.65 28.17 17.36
N SER A 469 -44.43 27.55 18.51
CA SER A 469 -43.69 28.16 19.63
C SER A 469 -42.22 28.32 19.32
N GLU A 470 -41.66 27.33 18.68
CA GLU A 470 -40.26 27.30 18.22
C GLU A 470 -40.01 28.31 17.09
N GLN A 471 -40.96 28.45 16.15
CA GLN A 471 -40.90 29.50 15.12
C GLN A 471 -40.89 30.90 15.73
N LEU A 472 -41.65 31.11 16.80
CA LEU A 472 -41.63 32.38 17.51
C LEU A 472 -40.28 32.63 18.20
N ALA A 473 -39.73 31.60 18.86
CA ALA A 473 -38.40 31.68 19.49
C ALA A 473 -37.29 31.99 18.46
N VAL A 474 -37.28 31.33 17.31
CA VAL A 474 -36.31 31.61 16.23
C VAL A 474 -36.49 33.04 15.67
N LYS A 475 -37.71 33.56 15.59
CA LYS A 475 -37.95 34.98 15.22
C LYS A 475 -37.37 35.93 16.26
N GLN A 476 -37.50 35.62 17.56
CA GLN A 476 -36.91 36.43 18.63
C GLN A 476 -35.39 36.39 18.58
N LEU A 477 -34.79 35.21 18.35
CA LEU A 477 -33.36 35.05 18.16
C LEU A 477 -32.84 35.83 16.95
N LEU A 478 -33.60 35.85 15.84
CA LEU A 478 -33.24 36.66 14.68
C LEU A 478 -33.21 38.14 14.99
N LYS A 479 -34.20 38.65 15.75
CA LYS A 479 -34.22 40.02 16.25
C LYS A 479 -33.02 40.33 17.13
N ALA A 480 -32.71 39.44 18.07
CA ALA A 480 -31.52 39.55 18.91
C ALA A 480 -30.22 39.58 18.09
N ALA A 481 -30.12 38.73 17.06
CA ALA A 481 -28.99 38.74 16.14
C ALA A 481 -28.86 40.06 15.36
N GLU A 482 -29.95 40.68 14.98
CA GLU A 482 -29.95 42.00 14.32
C GLU A 482 -29.46 43.12 15.25
N SER A 483 -29.69 43.02 16.55
CA SER A 483 -29.23 44.02 17.55
C SER A 483 -27.69 43.95 17.79
N VAL A 484 -27.03 42.82 17.53
CA VAL A 484 -25.55 42.66 17.61
C VAL A 484 -24.85 43.55 16.55
N GLY A 485 -25.54 43.96 15.50
CA GLY A 485 -24.95 44.78 14.43
C GLY A 485 -24.03 44.00 13.49
N ASP A 486 -23.08 44.71 12.85
CA ASP A 486 -22.15 44.13 11.88
C ASP A 486 -20.77 43.84 12.48
N ARG A 487 -20.58 44.05 13.79
CA ARG A 487 -19.33 43.79 14.49
C ARG A 487 -19.17 42.27 14.71
N ASP A 488 -17.98 41.76 14.45
CA ASP A 488 -17.56 40.36 14.70
C ASP A 488 -16.19 40.36 15.37
N THR A 489 -16.19 40.22 16.69
CA THR A 489 -14.97 40.25 17.50
C THR A 489 -14.01 39.12 17.14
N LYS A 490 -14.58 37.95 16.77
CA LYS A 490 -13.75 36.80 16.36
C LYS A 490 -13.06 37.06 15.02
N PHE A 491 -13.79 37.58 14.04
CA PHE A 491 -13.21 37.97 12.75
C PHE A 491 -12.18 39.09 12.88
N GLU A 492 -12.41 40.09 13.71
CA GLU A 492 -11.42 41.17 13.98
C GLU A 492 -10.12 40.56 14.52
N LYS A 493 -10.20 39.64 15.47
CA LYS A 493 -9.04 38.94 16.04
C LYS A 493 -8.32 38.07 15.00
N PHE A 494 -9.10 37.32 14.19
CA PHE A 494 -8.58 36.51 13.09
C PHE A 494 -7.83 37.37 12.08
N LEU A 495 -8.45 38.43 11.60
CA LEU A 495 -7.84 39.35 10.62
C LEU A 495 -6.55 39.98 11.14
N GLY A 496 -6.52 40.32 12.44
CA GLY A 496 -5.31 40.84 13.10
C GLY A 496 -4.18 39.82 13.06
N ALA A 497 -4.43 38.61 13.52
CA ALA A 497 -3.44 37.54 13.52
C ALA A 497 -2.97 37.19 12.10
N LEU A 498 -3.93 37.12 11.14
CA LEU A 498 -3.62 36.85 9.74
C LEU A 498 -2.71 37.91 9.11
N ARG A 499 -2.97 39.19 9.37
CA ARG A 499 -2.14 40.32 8.91
C ARG A 499 -0.76 40.27 9.53
N GLU A 500 -0.64 39.94 10.82
CA GLU A 500 0.67 39.80 11.51
C GLU A 500 1.50 38.68 10.83
N VAL A 501 0.91 37.54 10.56
CA VAL A 501 1.56 36.41 9.85
C VAL A 501 2.02 36.85 8.46
N LEU A 502 1.16 37.45 7.66
CA LEU A 502 1.46 37.88 6.30
C LEU A 502 2.50 39.03 6.27
N THR A 503 2.53 39.88 7.30
CA THR A 503 3.55 40.92 7.42
C THR A 503 4.93 40.35 7.75
N ARG A 504 4.98 39.34 8.63
CA ARG A 504 6.23 38.64 8.96
C ARG A 504 6.77 37.84 7.76
N ASN A 505 5.90 37.19 7.02
CA ASN A 505 6.29 36.43 5.83
C ASN A 505 5.22 36.56 4.70
N PRO A 506 5.41 37.50 3.76
CA PRO A 506 4.44 37.71 2.65
C PRO A 506 4.28 36.54 1.69
N ARG A 507 5.18 35.54 1.73
CA ARG A 507 5.10 34.33 0.90
C ARG A 507 4.37 33.18 1.58
N SER A 508 4.00 33.30 2.85
CA SER A 508 3.29 32.27 3.59
C SER A 508 1.99 31.87 2.88
N LYS A 509 1.75 30.58 2.84
CA LYS A 509 0.47 29.98 2.45
C LYS A 509 -0.23 29.51 3.74
N ILE A 510 -1.50 29.83 3.85
CA ILE A 510 -2.27 29.70 5.08
C ILE A 510 -3.53 28.90 4.77
N VAL A 511 -3.83 27.90 5.60
CA VAL A 511 -5.06 27.12 5.52
C VAL A 511 -5.96 27.50 6.70
N VAL A 512 -7.22 27.75 6.43
CA VAL A 512 -8.24 28.06 7.45
C VAL A 512 -9.32 27.01 7.37
N PHE A 513 -9.52 26.28 8.44
CA PHE A 513 -10.59 25.31 8.54
C PHE A 513 -11.77 25.85 9.31
N SER A 514 -12.95 25.60 8.79
CA SER A 514 -14.22 25.74 9.50
C SER A 514 -15.14 24.57 9.15
N PHE A 515 -15.88 24.13 10.14
CA PHE A 515 -16.90 23.10 9.99
C PHE A 515 -18.09 23.61 9.16
N PHE A 516 -18.43 24.91 9.29
CA PHE A 516 -19.65 25.48 8.72
C PHE A 516 -19.39 26.15 7.38
N LYS A 517 -20.07 25.69 6.33
CA LYS A 517 -20.05 26.29 4.99
C LYS A 517 -20.42 27.79 5.04
N LYS A 518 -21.41 28.16 5.81
CA LYS A 518 -21.84 29.56 5.95
C LYS A 518 -20.79 30.45 6.61
N THR A 519 -20.00 29.90 7.53
CA THR A 519 -18.84 30.59 8.09
C THR A 519 -17.75 30.78 7.03
N LEU A 520 -17.47 29.76 6.22
CA LEU A 520 -16.48 29.86 5.15
C LEU A 520 -16.88 30.89 4.07
N GLU A 521 -18.14 30.90 3.65
CA GLU A 521 -18.70 31.90 2.71
C GLU A 521 -18.60 33.32 3.27
N TYR A 522 -18.84 33.49 4.59
CA TYR A 522 -18.65 34.76 5.28
C TYR A 522 -17.19 35.18 5.26
N LEU A 523 -16.27 34.28 5.63
CA LEU A 523 -14.83 34.57 5.66
C LEU A 523 -14.28 34.93 4.27
N GLU A 524 -14.71 34.22 3.22
CA GLU A 524 -14.35 34.51 1.83
C GLU A 524 -14.67 35.95 1.46
N ARG A 525 -15.89 36.37 1.75
CA ARG A 525 -16.36 37.73 1.46
C ARG A 525 -15.61 38.78 2.24
N GLU A 526 -15.42 38.57 3.56
CA GLU A 526 -14.77 39.57 4.42
C GLU A 526 -13.25 39.66 4.14
N LEU A 527 -12.57 38.54 3.85
CA LEU A 527 -11.17 38.56 3.42
C LEU A 527 -10.99 39.25 2.08
N SER A 528 -11.91 39.02 1.13
CA SER A 528 -11.90 39.72 -0.17
C SER A 528 -12.09 41.22 0.00
N ARG A 529 -12.96 41.66 0.92
CA ARG A 529 -13.12 43.07 1.30
C ARG A 529 -11.87 43.66 1.95
N ALA A 530 -11.17 42.83 2.74
CA ALA A 530 -9.90 43.23 3.37
C ALA A 530 -8.70 43.21 2.40
N GLY A 531 -8.88 42.91 1.11
CA GLY A 531 -7.84 42.85 0.09
C GLY A 531 -6.92 41.63 0.19
N ILE A 532 -7.33 40.56 0.90
CA ILE A 532 -6.55 39.35 1.06
C ILE A 532 -7.02 38.31 0.04
N SER A 533 -6.11 37.89 -0.84
CA SER A 533 -6.40 36.87 -1.85
C SER A 533 -6.67 35.52 -1.19
N ASN A 534 -7.82 34.93 -1.48
CA ASN A 534 -8.27 33.68 -0.90
C ASN A 534 -8.92 32.77 -1.94
N ALA A 535 -9.05 31.49 -1.63
CA ALA A 535 -9.80 30.50 -2.38
C ALA A 535 -10.64 29.69 -1.41
N LEU A 536 -11.82 29.26 -1.84
CA LEU A 536 -12.79 28.51 -1.02
C LEU A 536 -12.98 27.09 -1.58
N ILE A 537 -12.91 26.08 -0.69
CA ILE A 537 -13.17 24.68 -1.00
C ILE A 537 -14.10 24.08 0.05
N HIS A 538 -15.20 23.48 -0.39
CA HIS A 538 -16.15 22.75 0.45
C HIS A 538 -16.77 21.57 -0.31
N GLY A 539 -17.60 20.75 0.35
CA GLY A 539 -18.19 19.54 -0.20
C GLY A 539 -18.91 19.70 -1.53
N ASP A 540 -19.64 20.80 -1.73
CA ASP A 540 -20.40 21.06 -2.96
C ASP A 540 -19.54 21.52 -4.17
N VAL A 541 -18.25 21.85 -3.96
CA VAL A 541 -17.35 22.22 -5.06
C VAL A 541 -16.97 20.96 -5.81
N ARG A 542 -17.18 20.91 -7.12
CA ARG A 542 -16.85 19.74 -7.95
C ARG A 542 -15.35 19.42 -7.94
N MET A 543 -15.02 18.14 -8.00
CA MET A 543 -13.61 17.69 -7.93
C MET A 543 -12.67 18.40 -8.92
N PRO A 544 -13.01 18.64 -10.21
CA PRO A 544 -12.14 19.37 -11.12
C PRO A 544 -11.86 20.82 -10.67
N GLU A 545 -12.87 21.50 -10.13
CA GLU A 545 -12.75 22.86 -9.60
C GLU A 545 -11.89 22.87 -8.32
N ARG A 546 -12.10 21.90 -7.40
CA ARG A 546 -11.23 21.75 -6.22
C ARG A 546 -9.77 21.63 -6.63
N GLN A 547 -9.47 20.75 -7.57
CA GLN A 547 -8.10 20.58 -8.09
C GLN A 547 -7.57 21.88 -8.72
N GLY A 548 -8.43 22.64 -9.42
CA GLY A 548 -8.09 23.97 -9.97
C GLY A 548 -7.70 24.95 -8.88
N HIS A 549 -8.50 25.05 -7.79
CA HIS A 549 -8.21 25.91 -6.63
C HIS A 549 -6.91 25.52 -5.94
N ILE A 550 -6.66 24.22 -5.78
CA ILE A 550 -5.43 23.69 -5.16
C ILE A 550 -4.21 24.00 -6.02
N ARG A 551 -4.26 23.70 -7.34
CA ARG A 551 -3.16 24.05 -8.27
C ARG A 551 -2.90 25.56 -8.28
N GLY A 552 -3.96 26.37 -8.17
CA GLY A 552 -3.84 27.81 -7.99
C GLY A 552 -3.13 28.18 -6.68
N PHE A 553 -3.50 27.53 -5.57
CA PHE A 553 -2.92 27.76 -4.26
C PHE A 553 -1.43 27.39 -4.19
N TRP A 554 -1.03 26.33 -4.92
CA TRP A 554 0.38 25.92 -5.01
C TRP A 554 1.28 26.92 -5.73
N LYS A 555 0.73 27.81 -6.57
CA LYS A 555 1.51 28.83 -7.27
C LYS A 555 1.92 29.98 -6.34
N ASP A 556 3.12 30.50 -6.48
CA ASP A 556 3.60 31.66 -5.68
C ASP A 556 2.70 32.89 -5.88
N SER A 557 2.21 33.09 -7.09
CA SER A 557 1.27 34.17 -7.47
C SER A 557 -0.19 33.88 -7.09
N GLY A 558 -0.49 32.69 -6.61
CA GLY A 558 -1.84 32.28 -6.29
C GLY A 558 -2.34 32.80 -4.93
N PRO A 559 -3.55 32.39 -4.53
CA PRO A 559 -4.18 32.80 -3.28
C PRO A 559 -3.25 32.59 -2.07
N LYS A 560 -3.29 33.50 -1.12
CA LYS A 560 -2.52 33.40 0.14
C LYS A 560 -3.24 32.56 1.18
N VAL A 561 -4.55 32.59 1.17
CA VAL A 561 -5.41 31.88 2.12
C VAL A 561 -6.27 30.86 1.39
N LEU A 562 -6.28 29.64 1.87
CA LEU A 562 -7.21 28.60 1.46
C LEU A 562 -8.22 28.39 2.59
N LEU A 563 -9.49 28.70 2.31
CA LEU A 563 -10.62 28.44 3.20
C LEU A 563 -11.16 27.04 2.86
N SER A 564 -11.26 26.15 3.85
CA SER A 564 -11.68 24.78 3.58
C SER A 564 -12.59 24.22 4.67
N SER A 565 -13.61 23.45 4.24
CA SER A 565 -14.26 22.50 5.12
C SER A 565 -13.40 21.23 5.26
N GLU A 566 -13.70 20.38 6.23
CA GLU A 566 -13.01 19.09 6.40
C GLU A 566 -13.19 18.22 5.16
N VAL A 567 -14.41 18.04 4.69
CA VAL A 567 -14.73 17.29 3.47
C VAL A 567 -14.08 17.93 2.24
N GLY A 568 -14.02 19.26 2.18
CA GLY A 568 -13.33 19.98 1.11
C GLY A 568 -11.84 19.66 1.02
N ALA A 569 -11.19 19.50 2.17
CA ALA A 569 -9.75 19.19 2.26
C ALA A 569 -9.44 17.70 2.25
N GLU A 570 -10.44 16.84 2.30
CA GLU A 570 -10.23 15.42 2.41
C GLU A 570 -9.48 14.86 1.18
N GLY A 571 -8.45 14.06 1.45
CA GLY A 571 -7.60 13.54 0.39
C GLY A 571 -6.60 14.53 -0.24
N LEU A 572 -6.64 15.82 0.12
CA LEU A 572 -5.78 16.85 -0.44
C LEU A 572 -4.44 16.93 0.28
N ASP A 573 -3.41 17.27 -0.49
CA ASP A 573 -2.09 17.56 0.01
C ASP A 573 -1.90 19.08 0.13
N LEU A 574 -1.78 19.56 1.37
CA LEU A 574 -1.64 20.97 1.70
C LEU A 574 -0.27 21.29 2.32
N GLN A 575 0.73 20.43 2.11
CA GLN A 575 2.09 20.59 2.66
C GLN A 575 2.84 21.84 2.18
N ILE A 576 2.33 22.55 1.18
CA ILE A 576 2.87 23.86 0.80
C ILE A 576 2.64 24.92 1.89
N ALA A 577 1.59 24.74 2.70
CA ALA A 577 1.27 25.59 3.82
C ALA A 577 1.91 25.05 5.11
N ASN A 578 2.36 25.94 5.96
CA ASN A 578 2.86 25.62 7.29
C ASN A 578 2.10 26.36 8.40
N ILE A 579 0.99 27.00 8.05
CA ILE A 579 0.15 27.77 8.98
C ILE A 579 -1.29 27.30 8.80
N LEU A 580 -1.85 26.86 9.91
CA LEU A 580 -3.20 26.35 10.04
C LEU A 580 -3.98 27.21 11.02
N PHE A 581 -5.14 27.71 10.63
CA PHE A 581 -6.12 28.30 11.53
C PHE A 581 -7.31 27.38 11.66
N ASN A 582 -7.61 26.92 12.87
CA ASN A 582 -8.90 26.30 13.22
C ASN A 582 -9.84 27.45 13.62
N TYR A 583 -10.65 27.95 12.69
CA TYR A 583 -11.60 29.01 12.96
C TYR A 583 -12.69 28.55 13.94
N ASP A 584 -13.10 27.30 13.83
CA ASP A 584 -13.79 26.53 14.84
C ASP A 584 -13.10 25.18 15.08
N LEU A 585 -13.22 24.68 16.30
CA LEU A 585 -12.61 23.40 16.69
C LEU A 585 -13.63 22.28 16.56
N PRO A 586 -13.27 21.17 15.91
CA PRO A 586 -14.05 19.94 16.02
C PRO A 586 -14.05 19.49 17.49
N TRP A 587 -15.15 18.94 17.96
CA TRP A 587 -15.21 18.36 19.29
C TRP A 587 -14.52 16.98 19.35
N ASN A 588 -14.34 16.34 18.20
CA ASN A 588 -13.53 15.14 18.09
C ASN A 588 -12.06 15.53 17.83
N PRO A 589 -11.14 15.23 18.76
CA PRO A 589 -9.73 15.58 18.64
C PRO A 589 -9.04 14.93 17.43
N MET A 590 -9.52 13.79 16.95
CA MET A 590 -8.98 13.15 15.75
C MET A 590 -9.16 13.98 14.49
N ARG A 591 -10.27 14.70 14.39
CA ARG A 591 -10.48 15.61 13.26
C ARG A 591 -9.48 16.77 13.27
N VAL A 592 -9.12 17.24 14.45
CA VAL A 592 -8.04 18.23 14.60
C VAL A 592 -6.72 17.64 14.11
N GLU A 593 -6.42 16.40 14.52
CA GLU A 593 -5.22 15.68 14.05
C GLU A 593 -5.24 15.46 12.53
N GLN A 594 -6.38 15.09 11.97
CA GLN A 594 -6.54 14.94 10.52
C GLN A 594 -6.33 16.27 9.78
N ARG A 595 -6.81 17.41 10.31
CA ARG A 595 -6.54 18.76 9.77
C ARG A 595 -5.04 19.06 9.80
N ILE A 596 -4.38 18.84 10.93
CA ILE A 596 -2.94 19.05 11.09
C ILE A 596 -2.18 18.13 10.13
N GLY A 597 -2.57 16.87 10.02
CA GLY A 597 -1.98 15.89 9.13
C GLY A 597 -2.11 16.20 7.62
N ARG A 598 -2.90 17.23 7.22
CA ARG A 598 -2.90 17.74 5.83
C ARG A 598 -1.65 18.57 5.53
N LEU A 599 -1.05 19.20 6.55
CA LEU A 599 0.15 20.03 6.46
C LEU A 599 1.38 19.26 6.93
N ASP A 600 1.23 18.46 8.00
CA ASP A 600 2.25 17.66 8.67
C ASP A 600 2.44 16.33 7.92
N ARG A 601 3.06 16.42 6.75
CA ARG A 601 3.35 15.28 5.88
C ARG A 601 4.80 15.24 5.49
N TYR A 602 5.21 14.06 5.05
CA TYR A 602 6.48 13.89 4.38
C TYR A 602 6.62 14.91 3.23
N GLY A 603 7.77 15.55 3.13
CA GLY A 603 8.04 16.59 2.12
C GLY A 603 7.67 18.03 2.53
N GLN A 604 7.19 18.24 3.76
CA GLN A 604 7.05 19.59 4.31
C GLN A 604 8.40 20.29 4.39
N LYS A 605 8.53 21.44 3.70
CA LYS A 605 9.79 22.18 3.58
C LYS A 605 10.10 23.06 4.79
N ASN A 606 9.11 23.31 5.64
CA ASN A 606 9.24 24.18 6.81
C ASN A 606 9.55 23.37 8.06
N ASP A 607 10.47 23.83 8.89
CA ASP A 607 10.85 23.18 10.16
C ASP A 607 9.76 23.24 11.24
N LYS A 608 8.75 24.12 11.05
CA LYS A 608 7.66 24.34 12.01
C LYS A 608 6.32 24.48 11.31
N ILE A 609 5.30 23.91 11.93
CA ILE A 609 3.88 24.15 11.61
C ILE A 609 3.26 24.92 12.76
N PHE A 610 2.65 26.06 12.44
CA PHE A 610 1.92 26.89 13.39
C PHE A 610 0.44 26.58 13.32
N ILE A 611 -0.16 26.27 14.47
CA ILE A 611 -1.56 25.86 14.60
C ILE A 611 -2.26 26.91 15.48
N TYR A 612 -3.05 27.75 14.85
CA TYR A 612 -3.83 28.80 15.54
C TYR A 612 -5.22 28.28 15.86
N ASN A 613 -5.59 28.28 17.15
CA ASN A 613 -6.91 27.85 17.64
C ASN A 613 -7.62 29.03 18.30
N PHE A 614 -8.91 29.20 18.03
CA PHE A 614 -9.72 30.23 18.70
C PHE A 614 -10.36 29.66 19.95
N SER A 615 -10.18 30.35 21.11
CA SER A 615 -10.86 30.09 22.36
C SER A 615 -11.88 31.21 22.57
N MET A 616 -13.18 30.85 22.44
CA MET A 616 -14.28 31.77 22.73
C MET A 616 -14.60 31.69 24.21
N LYS A 617 -14.07 32.59 25.01
CA LYS A 617 -14.13 32.53 26.48
C LYS A 617 -15.54 32.40 27.02
N GLY A 618 -15.71 31.44 27.95
CA GLY A 618 -16.97 31.13 28.59
C GLY A 618 -17.97 30.38 27.72
N THR A 619 -17.54 29.74 26.66
CA THR A 619 -18.35 28.82 25.83
C THR A 619 -18.02 27.39 26.12
N ILE A 620 -18.86 26.46 25.66
CA ILE A 620 -18.57 25.02 25.73
C ILE A 620 -17.29 24.66 24.95
N ASP A 621 -17.07 25.31 23.80
CA ASP A 621 -15.86 25.12 23.00
C ASP A 621 -14.59 25.52 23.77
N ASP A 622 -14.66 26.57 24.63
CA ASP A 622 -13.56 26.98 25.49
C ASP A 622 -13.21 25.92 26.55
N ILE A 623 -14.24 25.34 27.19
CA ILE A 623 -14.06 24.28 28.18
C ILE A 623 -13.40 23.05 27.53
N ILE A 624 -13.86 22.66 26.33
CA ILE A 624 -13.27 21.54 25.58
C ILE A 624 -11.82 21.84 25.21
N LEU A 625 -11.52 23.04 24.73
CA LEU A 625 -10.16 23.43 24.32
C LEU A 625 -9.22 23.42 25.53
N GLU A 626 -9.57 24.09 26.61
CA GLU A 626 -8.69 24.27 27.76
C GLU A 626 -8.58 23.01 28.62
N ARG A 627 -9.69 22.39 28.96
CA ARG A 627 -9.72 21.28 29.91
C ARG A 627 -9.44 19.92 29.29
N LEU A 628 -9.91 19.69 28.05
CA LEU A 628 -9.71 18.41 27.40
C LEU A 628 -8.46 18.45 26.50
N TYR A 629 -8.41 19.35 25.55
CA TYR A 629 -7.31 19.36 24.56
C TYR A 629 -5.98 19.82 25.16
N GLY A 630 -6.02 20.75 26.12
CA GLY A 630 -4.82 21.16 26.84
C GLY A 630 -4.20 20.03 27.64
N ARG A 631 -5.02 19.22 28.32
CA ARG A 631 -4.53 18.09 29.14
C ARG A 631 -3.91 16.98 28.31
N ILE A 632 -4.48 16.64 27.16
CA ILE A 632 -3.94 15.59 26.28
C ILE A 632 -2.81 16.08 25.39
N ASN A 633 -2.40 17.35 25.49
CA ASN A 633 -1.40 17.99 24.66
C ASN A 633 -1.63 17.78 23.16
N LEU A 634 -2.91 17.84 22.73
CA LEU A 634 -3.38 17.50 21.38
C LEU A 634 -2.58 18.17 20.25
N PHE A 635 -2.19 19.41 20.45
CA PHE A 635 -1.58 20.20 19.38
C PHE A 635 -0.06 20.08 19.30
N GLU A 636 0.60 19.63 20.35
CA GLU A 636 2.06 19.51 20.42
C GLU A 636 2.53 18.10 20.14
N LEU A 637 1.73 17.11 20.53
CA LEU A 637 2.02 15.70 20.37
C LEU A 637 1.19 15.11 19.22
N TYR A 638 1.76 14.14 18.54
CA TYR A 638 1.04 13.35 17.57
C TYR A 638 0.11 12.36 18.27
N ILE A 639 -1.20 12.45 17.99
CA ILE A 639 -2.25 11.66 18.68
C ILE A 639 -2.84 10.58 17.76
N GLY A 640 -2.22 10.31 16.62
CA GLY A 640 -2.73 9.33 15.61
C GLY A 640 -3.26 8.01 16.18
N ASP A 641 -2.98 7.76 17.43
CA ASP A 641 -3.15 6.49 18.09
C ASP A 641 -4.39 6.39 19.00
N LEU A 642 -5.16 7.46 19.20
CA LEU A 642 -6.28 7.50 20.14
C LEU A 642 -7.68 7.54 19.50
N GLU A 643 -7.77 7.34 18.18
CA GLU A 643 -8.99 7.55 17.39
C GLU A 643 -10.20 6.77 17.92
N ALA A 644 -10.02 5.50 18.19
CA ALA A 644 -11.14 4.63 18.56
C ALA A 644 -11.65 4.86 20.00
N ILE A 645 -10.81 5.42 20.86
CA ILE A 645 -11.12 5.65 22.27
C ILE A 645 -11.76 7.02 22.47
N LEU A 646 -11.20 8.01 21.80
CA LEU A 646 -11.61 9.41 21.95
C LEU A 646 -13.03 9.67 21.39
N GLY A 647 -13.39 9.04 20.26
CA GLY A 647 -14.64 9.34 19.56
C GLY A 647 -15.88 9.12 20.41
N ASN A 648 -16.04 7.94 20.99
CA ASN A 648 -17.26 7.57 21.75
C ASN A 648 -17.39 8.32 23.07
N ARG A 649 -16.29 8.45 23.82
CA ARG A 649 -16.31 9.11 25.13
C ARG A 649 -16.48 10.62 25.06
N ILE A 650 -15.98 11.25 24.02
CA ILE A 650 -16.22 12.67 23.80
C ILE A 650 -17.69 12.93 23.47
N ASN A 651 -18.31 12.03 22.72
CA ASN A 651 -19.73 12.13 22.42
C ASN A 651 -20.57 12.02 23.70
N GLU A 652 -20.24 11.07 24.59
CA GLU A 652 -20.88 10.93 25.90
C GLU A 652 -20.69 12.20 26.74
N LEU A 653 -19.46 12.73 26.82
CA LEU A 653 -19.14 13.96 27.52
C LEU A 653 -19.95 15.14 26.98
N VAL A 654 -20.01 15.30 25.66
CA VAL A 654 -20.78 16.38 25.03
C VAL A 654 -22.27 16.25 25.39
N HIS A 655 -22.81 15.04 25.35
CA HIS A 655 -24.19 14.80 25.77
C HIS A 655 -24.44 15.21 27.23
N GLU A 656 -23.54 14.82 28.12
CA GLU A 656 -23.66 15.18 29.54
C GLU A 656 -23.48 16.68 29.78
N MET A 657 -22.58 17.37 29.06
CA MET A 657 -22.35 18.82 29.20
C MET A 657 -23.56 19.68 28.80
N PHE A 658 -24.48 19.13 28.01
CA PHE A 658 -25.74 19.82 27.67
C PHE A 658 -26.86 19.56 28.68
N ASP A 659 -26.62 18.82 29.76
CA ASP A 659 -27.64 18.73 30.84
C ASP A 659 -27.88 20.13 31.41
N PRO A 660 -29.13 20.60 31.34
CA PRO A 660 -29.49 21.93 31.81
C PRO A 660 -29.34 22.11 33.33
N ASN A 661 -29.29 21.00 34.07
CA ASN A 661 -29.18 21.05 35.55
C ASN A 661 -27.73 21.25 36.00
N LEU A 662 -26.73 21.15 35.09
CA LEU A 662 -25.34 21.33 35.45
C LEU A 662 -24.92 22.80 35.48
N THR A 663 -24.24 23.18 36.54
CA THR A 663 -23.52 24.47 36.65
C THR A 663 -22.29 24.48 35.77
N THR A 664 -21.70 25.65 35.56
CA THR A 664 -20.44 25.79 34.81
C THR A 664 -19.30 25.00 35.46
N GLU A 665 -19.23 25.07 36.80
CA GLU A 665 -18.21 24.33 37.59
C GLU A 665 -18.39 22.80 37.45
N GLU A 666 -19.61 22.32 37.41
CA GLU A 666 -19.89 20.88 37.20
C GLU A 666 -19.54 20.42 35.80
N ARG A 667 -19.77 21.27 34.78
CA ARG A 667 -19.32 20.99 33.38
C ARG A 667 -17.82 20.94 33.27
N GLU A 668 -17.11 21.89 33.94
CA GLU A 668 -15.65 21.87 33.99
C GLU A 668 -15.13 20.62 34.69
N ALA A 669 -15.71 20.24 35.83
CA ALA A 669 -15.33 19.03 36.57
C ALA A 669 -15.55 17.75 35.72
N LEU A 670 -16.62 17.72 34.93
CA LEU A 670 -16.92 16.62 34.00
C LEU A 670 -15.86 16.51 32.89
N ALA A 671 -15.51 17.64 32.26
CA ALA A 671 -14.45 17.70 31.27
C ALA A 671 -13.09 17.27 31.83
N ASP A 672 -12.78 17.68 33.06
CA ASP A 672 -11.56 17.26 33.78
C ASP A 672 -11.51 15.76 34.05
N LYS A 673 -12.62 15.17 34.50
CA LYS A 673 -12.76 13.72 34.72
C LYS A 673 -12.55 12.89 33.45
N VAL A 674 -13.13 13.35 32.33
CA VAL A 674 -12.94 12.69 31.04
C VAL A 674 -11.51 12.84 30.58
N GLY A 675 -10.90 14.01 30.73
CA GLY A 675 -9.49 14.24 30.42
C GLY A 675 -8.55 13.33 31.19
N GLU A 676 -8.80 13.08 32.47
CA GLU A 676 -8.03 12.14 33.31
C GLU A 676 -8.19 10.68 32.85
N ASN A 677 -9.41 10.28 32.49
CA ASN A 677 -9.66 8.95 31.96
C ASN A 677 -8.93 8.74 30.64
N LEU A 678 -8.96 9.72 29.75
CA LEU A 678 -8.25 9.68 28.45
C LEU A 678 -6.74 9.60 28.63
N LEU A 679 -6.17 10.33 29.61
CA LEU A 679 -4.75 10.23 29.92
C LEU A 679 -4.37 8.82 30.42
N ARG A 680 -5.20 8.22 31.28
CA ARG A 680 -4.98 6.85 31.76
C ARG A 680 -5.05 5.83 30.63
N GLU A 681 -6.06 5.93 29.77
CA GLU A 681 -6.19 5.07 28.60
C GLU A 681 -5.01 5.25 27.65
N ARG A 682 -4.50 6.47 27.48
CA ARG A 682 -3.29 6.75 26.71
C ARG A 682 -2.06 6.07 27.33
N GLU A 683 -1.88 6.16 28.64
CA GLU A 683 -0.78 5.49 29.35
C GLU A 683 -0.85 3.97 29.21
N GLU A 684 -2.05 3.39 29.23
CA GLU A 684 -2.27 1.97 28.96
C GLU A 684 -1.89 1.60 27.53
N LEU A 685 -2.23 2.44 26.53
CA LEU A 685 -1.85 2.25 25.14
C LEU A 685 -0.33 2.37 24.94
N GLU A 686 0.30 3.40 25.49
CA GLU A 686 1.75 3.56 25.44
C GLU A 686 2.47 2.39 26.12
N ARG A 687 1.86 1.83 27.18
CA ARG A 687 2.35 0.61 27.82
C ARG A 687 2.20 -0.59 26.88
N PHE A 688 1.03 -0.78 26.26
CA PHE A 688 0.81 -1.86 25.31
C PHE A 688 1.69 -1.69 24.05
N GLU A 689 1.93 -0.47 23.58
CA GLU A 689 2.89 -0.20 22.50
C GLU A 689 4.30 -0.63 22.88
N ARG A 690 4.76 -0.30 24.08
CA ARG A 690 6.07 -0.77 24.59
C ARG A 690 6.11 -2.29 24.73
N GLU A 691 5.04 -2.90 25.22
CA GLU A 691 4.92 -4.36 25.27
C GLU A 691 4.91 -4.97 23.86
N SER A 692 4.27 -4.33 22.90
CA SER A 692 4.22 -4.80 21.50
C SER A 692 5.60 -4.84 20.84
N GLU A 693 6.50 -3.94 21.19
CA GLU A 693 7.90 -3.98 20.73
C GLU A 693 8.64 -5.27 21.14
N HIS A 694 8.16 -5.95 22.17
CA HIS A 694 8.76 -7.22 22.58
C HIS A 694 8.36 -8.39 21.67
N PHE A 695 7.18 -8.33 21.03
CA PHE A 695 6.73 -9.43 20.16
C PHE A 695 6.64 -9.08 18.67
N LEU A 696 6.64 -7.77 18.31
CA LEU A 696 6.76 -7.35 16.91
C LEU A 696 8.21 -7.35 16.47
N GLY A 697 8.47 -7.73 15.23
CA GLY A 697 9.84 -7.78 14.69
C GLY A 697 10.49 -6.40 14.55
N GLN A 698 11.81 -6.35 14.64
CA GLN A 698 12.60 -5.17 14.27
C GLN A 698 12.90 -5.21 12.77
N ASP A 699 12.59 -4.13 12.08
CA ASP A 699 12.59 -4.08 10.62
C ASP A 699 13.78 -3.31 10.02
N GLU A 700 14.81 -2.98 10.81
CA GLU A 700 16.01 -2.25 10.36
C GLU A 700 16.76 -2.98 9.23
N PHE A 701 16.72 -4.30 9.25
CA PHE A 701 17.32 -5.14 8.21
C PHE A 701 16.76 -4.79 6.81
N PHE A 702 15.45 -4.63 6.67
CA PHE A 702 14.83 -4.34 5.38
C PHE A 702 15.26 -3.00 4.78
N THR A 703 15.61 -2.03 5.60
CA THR A 703 16.17 -0.75 5.14
C THR A 703 17.52 -0.96 4.44
N LYS A 704 18.35 -1.87 4.97
CA LYS A 704 19.61 -2.24 4.33
C LYS A 704 19.38 -3.04 3.06
N GLU A 705 18.46 -3.99 3.06
CA GLU A 705 18.11 -4.80 1.89
C GLU A 705 17.62 -3.94 0.72
N VAL A 706 16.76 -2.94 0.96
CA VAL A 706 16.36 -1.96 -0.07
C VAL A 706 17.58 -1.20 -0.61
N SER A 707 18.49 -0.80 0.27
CA SER A 707 19.73 -0.12 -0.13
C SER A 707 20.64 -1.03 -0.96
N ASP A 708 20.73 -2.31 -0.59
CA ASP A 708 21.51 -3.30 -1.32
C ASP A 708 20.90 -3.59 -2.71
N ILE A 709 19.58 -3.75 -2.82
CA ILE A 709 18.88 -3.86 -4.11
C ILE A 709 19.19 -2.64 -4.99
N ARG A 710 19.18 -1.43 -4.41
CA ARG A 710 19.52 -0.20 -5.13
C ARG A 710 20.98 -0.19 -5.58
N ASN A 711 21.91 -0.60 -4.73
CA ASN A 711 23.33 -0.60 -5.02
C ASN A 711 23.70 -1.66 -6.05
N THR A 712 23.13 -2.85 -5.95
CA THR A 712 23.35 -3.99 -6.87
C THR A 712 22.55 -3.88 -8.16
N ARG A 713 21.63 -2.88 -8.28
CA ARG A 713 20.76 -2.66 -9.44
C ARG A 713 19.88 -3.86 -9.79
N ARG A 714 19.35 -4.57 -8.77
CA ARG A 714 18.36 -5.64 -8.96
C ARG A 714 16.95 -5.08 -9.28
N PHE A 715 16.88 -4.30 -10.35
CA PHE A 715 15.67 -3.71 -10.92
C PHE A 715 15.93 -3.28 -12.35
N VAL A 716 14.89 -3.00 -13.09
CA VAL A 716 15.02 -2.42 -14.43
C VAL A 716 15.19 -0.90 -14.32
N THR A 717 16.32 -0.39 -14.77
CA THR A 717 16.65 1.03 -14.65
C THR A 717 15.94 1.89 -15.70
N PRO A 718 15.71 3.19 -15.45
CA PRO A 718 15.20 4.12 -16.44
C PRO A 718 16.06 4.17 -17.72
N GLU A 719 17.36 3.99 -17.59
CA GLU A 719 18.28 3.92 -18.73
C GLU A 719 18.06 2.66 -19.58
N GLU A 720 17.76 1.52 -18.96
CA GLU A 720 17.42 0.27 -19.68
C GLU A 720 16.10 0.40 -20.41
N VAL A 721 15.07 1.01 -19.80
CA VAL A 721 13.77 1.26 -20.43
C VAL A 721 13.90 2.20 -21.62
N ARG A 722 14.68 3.28 -21.46
CA ARG A 722 14.98 4.21 -22.55
C ARG A 722 15.71 3.53 -23.69
N PHE A 723 16.77 2.79 -23.38
CA PHE A 723 17.56 2.06 -24.36
C PHE A 723 16.67 1.10 -25.19
N LEU A 724 15.78 0.37 -24.52
CA LEU A 724 14.87 -0.56 -25.20
C LEU A 724 13.96 0.15 -26.20
N LEU A 725 13.40 1.31 -25.85
CA LEU A 725 12.59 2.10 -26.76
C LEU A 725 13.43 2.70 -27.90
N GLU A 726 14.60 3.28 -27.62
CA GLU A 726 15.51 3.84 -28.61
C GLU A 726 15.93 2.77 -29.62
N ALA A 727 16.38 1.63 -29.16
CA ALA A 727 16.82 0.51 -29.99
C ALA A 727 15.67 -0.03 -30.87
N PHE A 728 14.46 -0.13 -30.35
CA PHE A 728 13.29 -0.52 -31.15
C PHE A 728 12.96 0.49 -32.24
N LEU A 729 13.06 1.80 -31.96
CA LEU A 729 12.81 2.86 -32.92
C LEU A 729 13.90 2.94 -33.99
N GLU A 730 15.13 2.60 -33.68
CA GLU A 730 16.24 2.52 -34.67
C GLU A 730 16.02 1.38 -35.66
N GLN A 731 15.53 0.24 -35.20
CA GLN A 731 15.19 -0.91 -36.08
C GLN A 731 13.91 -0.69 -36.90
N ASN A 732 13.04 0.24 -36.48
CA ASN A 732 11.76 0.58 -37.12
C ASN A 732 11.77 2.05 -37.56
N PRO A 733 12.38 2.38 -38.72
CA PRO A 733 12.58 3.76 -39.13
C PRO A 733 11.25 4.48 -39.40
N GLY A 734 11.24 5.80 -39.22
CA GLY A 734 10.07 6.67 -39.38
C GLY A 734 9.63 7.36 -38.07
N SER A 735 9.83 6.74 -36.94
CA SER A 735 9.62 7.38 -35.64
C SER A 735 10.92 7.94 -35.07
N THR A 736 10.84 9.00 -34.29
CA THR A 736 12.04 9.62 -33.70
C THR A 736 11.81 9.98 -32.23
N LEU A 737 12.81 9.70 -31.39
CA LEU A 737 12.89 10.13 -30.00
C LEU A 737 14.04 11.13 -29.86
N ARG A 738 13.75 12.37 -29.47
CA ARG A 738 14.76 13.43 -29.39
C ARG A 738 14.58 14.28 -28.12
N PRO A 739 15.65 14.82 -27.54
CA PRO A 739 15.52 15.78 -26.46
C PRO A 739 14.80 17.04 -26.95
N PRO A 740 14.00 17.72 -26.11
CA PRO A 740 13.29 18.93 -26.48
C PRO A 740 14.26 20.10 -26.66
N LYS A 741 13.88 21.09 -27.48
CA LYS A 741 14.66 22.31 -27.72
C LYS A 741 14.89 23.16 -26.45
N SER A 742 14.13 22.91 -25.38
CA SER A 742 14.16 23.67 -24.12
C SER A 742 15.34 23.35 -23.17
N GLY A 743 16.26 22.47 -23.55
CA GLY A 743 17.45 22.16 -22.76
C GLY A 743 17.23 21.31 -21.50
N ARG A 744 16.02 20.82 -21.22
CA ARG A 744 15.75 19.90 -20.09
C ARG A 744 16.26 18.51 -20.43
N GLN A 745 17.33 18.09 -19.80
CA GLN A 745 18.08 16.86 -20.12
C GLN A 745 17.30 15.53 -19.94
N LYS A 746 16.21 15.53 -19.14
CA LYS A 746 15.46 14.31 -18.80
C LYS A 746 14.11 14.19 -19.52
N LEU A 747 13.81 15.11 -20.42
CA LEU A 747 12.60 15.09 -21.25
C LEU A 747 12.93 14.68 -22.67
N PHE A 748 11.97 14.03 -23.33
CA PHE A 748 12.11 13.58 -24.73
C PHE A 748 10.82 13.86 -25.48
N VAL A 749 10.92 14.09 -26.78
CA VAL A 749 9.79 14.21 -27.70
C VAL A 749 9.78 13.00 -28.60
N LEU A 750 8.76 12.17 -28.51
CA LEU A 750 8.49 11.06 -29.40
C LEU A 750 7.61 11.56 -30.56
N LYS A 751 8.12 11.48 -31.77
CA LYS A 751 7.32 11.67 -32.98
C LYS A 751 7.07 10.30 -33.62
N PRO A 752 5.85 9.76 -33.46
CA PRO A 752 5.53 8.44 -34.00
C PRO A 752 5.26 8.47 -35.48
N SER A 753 5.65 7.42 -36.20
CA SER A 753 5.19 7.11 -37.55
C SER A 753 3.80 6.44 -37.51
N GLU A 754 3.14 6.30 -38.65
CA GLU A 754 1.88 5.55 -38.75
C GLU A 754 2.10 4.07 -38.45
N GLU A 755 3.22 3.50 -38.86
CA GLU A 755 3.60 2.12 -38.60
C GLU A 755 3.78 1.88 -37.09
N PHE A 756 4.41 2.82 -36.39
CA PHE A 756 4.59 2.72 -34.92
C PHE A 756 3.25 2.79 -34.19
N ARG A 757 2.32 3.64 -34.66
CA ARG A 757 0.96 3.68 -34.06
C ARG A 757 0.21 2.37 -34.30
N ALA A 758 0.28 1.83 -35.54
CA ALA A 758 -0.31 0.54 -35.86
C ALA A 758 0.30 -0.60 -35.01
N PHE A 759 1.60 -0.54 -34.80
CA PHE A 759 2.32 -1.48 -33.92
C PHE A 759 1.80 -1.42 -32.46
N VAL A 760 1.71 -0.21 -31.88
CA VAL A 760 1.18 -0.04 -30.53
C VAL A 760 -0.27 -0.52 -30.44
N TYR A 761 -1.08 -0.23 -31.47
CA TYR A 761 -2.46 -0.72 -31.55
C TYR A 761 -2.54 -2.26 -31.55
N ALA A 762 -1.65 -2.93 -32.27
CA ALA A 762 -1.65 -4.39 -32.41
C ALA A 762 -1.13 -5.13 -31.18
N TYR A 763 -0.08 -4.63 -30.54
CA TYR A 763 0.68 -5.36 -29.54
C TYR A 763 0.51 -4.87 -28.11
N ALA A 764 0.08 -3.61 -27.87
CA ALA A 764 -0.17 -3.15 -26.50
C ALA A 764 -1.37 -3.89 -25.88
N PRO A 765 -1.32 -4.14 -24.54
CA PRO A 765 -2.45 -4.73 -23.84
C PRO A 765 -3.74 -3.93 -24.05
N ASP A 766 -4.87 -4.61 -24.17
CA ASP A 766 -6.16 -3.96 -24.38
C ASP A 766 -6.73 -3.44 -23.05
N ASP A 767 -6.22 -2.28 -22.63
CA ASP A 767 -6.56 -1.59 -21.39
C ASP A 767 -6.72 -0.08 -21.65
N ASP A 768 -7.09 0.66 -20.61
CA ASP A 768 -7.27 2.11 -20.71
C ASP A 768 -5.95 2.85 -20.95
N GLY A 769 -4.82 2.31 -20.50
CA GLY A 769 -3.49 2.84 -20.79
C GLY A 769 -3.18 2.83 -22.28
N LYS A 770 -3.59 1.78 -22.99
CA LYS A 770 -3.50 1.72 -24.47
C LYS A 770 -4.32 2.83 -25.13
N LYS A 771 -5.56 3.02 -24.69
CA LYS A 771 -6.43 4.07 -25.25
C LYS A 771 -5.83 5.45 -25.03
N GLU A 772 -5.30 5.71 -23.85
CA GLU A 772 -4.69 7.00 -23.52
C GLU A 772 -3.40 7.24 -24.32
N ILE A 773 -2.51 6.26 -24.40
CA ILE A 773 -1.25 6.43 -25.15
C ILE A 773 -1.53 6.61 -26.64
N LEU A 774 -2.45 5.87 -27.23
CA LEU A 774 -2.84 6.04 -28.64
C LEU A 774 -3.38 7.44 -28.91
N ARG A 775 -4.25 7.97 -28.04
CA ARG A 775 -4.75 9.33 -28.12
C ARG A 775 -3.61 10.36 -28.11
N LYS A 776 -2.62 10.20 -27.22
CA LYS A 776 -1.46 11.08 -27.14
C LYS A 776 -0.55 10.95 -28.36
N LEU A 777 -0.41 9.75 -28.92
CA LEU A 777 0.37 9.52 -30.13
C LEU A 777 -0.24 10.17 -31.38
N ASP A 778 -1.51 10.56 -31.36
CA ASP A 778 -2.18 11.29 -32.44
C ASP A 778 -1.91 12.80 -32.41
N GLU A 779 -1.25 13.33 -31.40
CA GLU A 779 -0.92 14.75 -31.29
C GLU A 779 0.14 15.14 -32.34
N SER A 780 -0.19 16.14 -33.17
CA SER A 780 0.63 16.56 -34.35
C SER A 780 2.03 17.09 -33.98
N GLN A 781 2.23 17.57 -32.77
CA GLN A 781 3.51 18.13 -32.29
C GLN A 781 4.47 17.06 -31.73
N GLY A 782 4.03 15.82 -31.59
CA GLY A 782 4.75 14.75 -30.91
C GLY A 782 4.46 14.72 -29.40
N VAL A 783 4.69 13.56 -28.80
CA VAL A 783 4.39 13.28 -27.39
C VAL A 783 5.58 13.62 -26.52
N LEU A 784 5.37 14.44 -25.52
CA LEU A 784 6.39 14.74 -24.51
C LEU A 784 6.42 13.64 -23.47
N LEU A 785 7.57 13.00 -23.29
CA LEU A 785 7.73 11.88 -22.37
C LEU A 785 8.99 12.00 -21.51
N THR A 786 8.99 11.25 -20.42
CA THR A 786 10.12 11.12 -19.51
C THR A 786 10.26 9.67 -19.01
N PHE A 787 11.50 9.29 -18.69
CA PHE A 787 11.83 8.05 -17.99
C PHE A 787 12.19 8.30 -16.51
N ASP A 788 12.18 9.55 -16.07
CA ASP A 788 12.58 9.97 -14.74
C ASP A 788 11.35 10.23 -13.87
N SER A 789 11.24 9.51 -12.74
CA SER A 789 10.10 9.62 -11.83
C SER A 789 9.96 11.01 -11.22
N ALA A 790 11.08 11.69 -10.92
CA ALA A 790 11.03 13.04 -10.32
C ALA A 790 10.52 14.09 -11.32
N GLU A 791 10.85 13.99 -12.63
CA GLU A 791 10.25 14.84 -13.65
C GLU A 791 8.77 14.51 -13.86
N ALA A 792 8.40 13.23 -13.85
CA ALA A 792 7.01 12.79 -13.95
C ALA A 792 6.16 13.26 -12.76
N CYS A 793 6.72 13.34 -11.56
CA CYS A 793 6.05 13.91 -10.37
C CYS A 793 5.80 15.42 -10.46
N ARG A 794 6.66 16.15 -11.20
CA ARG A 794 6.54 17.61 -11.35
C ARG A 794 5.50 18.04 -12.35
N ASP A 795 5.24 17.20 -13.33
CA ASP A 795 4.35 17.53 -14.46
C ASP A 795 3.55 16.31 -14.89
N ASP A 796 2.29 16.28 -14.46
CA ASP A 796 1.35 15.18 -14.74
C ASP A 796 0.96 15.06 -16.22
N SER A 797 1.26 16.08 -17.05
CA SER A 797 0.99 16.05 -18.49
C SER A 797 1.97 15.19 -19.26
N LEU A 798 3.15 14.91 -18.69
CA LEU A 798 4.17 14.07 -19.29
C LEU A 798 3.73 12.61 -19.39
N VAL A 799 4.07 11.95 -20.47
CA VAL A 799 3.99 10.49 -20.53
C VAL A 799 5.17 9.91 -19.77
N PHE A 800 4.90 9.22 -18.67
CA PHE A 800 5.93 8.52 -17.90
C PHE A 800 6.11 7.11 -18.46
N VAL A 801 7.28 6.85 -19.06
CA VAL A 801 7.57 5.56 -19.68
C VAL A 801 8.35 4.68 -18.72
N THR A 802 7.71 3.60 -18.28
CA THR A 802 8.25 2.57 -17.37
C THR A 802 8.08 1.19 -18.00
N ILE A 803 8.51 0.15 -17.32
CA ILE A 803 8.26 -1.24 -17.72
C ILE A 803 6.76 -1.58 -17.82
N HIS A 804 5.90 -0.85 -17.10
CA HIS A 804 4.45 -1.03 -17.10
C HIS A 804 3.77 -0.27 -18.25
N SER A 805 4.50 0.65 -18.89
CA SER A 805 3.97 1.44 -20.00
C SER A 805 3.51 0.54 -21.17
N PRO A 806 2.34 0.83 -21.77
CA PRO A 806 1.85 0.11 -22.94
C PRO A 806 2.87 0.02 -24.08
N LEU A 807 3.74 1.03 -24.23
CA LEU A 807 4.81 1.03 -25.22
C LEU A 807 5.82 -0.09 -24.99
N ILE A 808 6.29 -0.24 -23.77
CA ILE A 808 7.30 -1.26 -23.42
C ILE A 808 6.67 -2.66 -23.45
N LYS A 809 5.44 -2.80 -22.96
CA LYS A 809 4.69 -4.07 -23.05
C LYS A 809 4.45 -4.50 -24.50
N ALA A 810 4.18 -3.54 -25.40
CA ALA A 810 4.04 -3.82 -26.83
C ALA A 810 5.35 -4.36 -27.43
N ILE A 811 6.48 -3.72 -27.11
CA ILE A 811 7.82 -4.16 -27.56
C ILE A 811 8.11 -5.56 -27.03
N ALA A 812 7.89 -5.81 -25.73
CA ALA A 812 8.12 -7.11 -25.12
C ALA A 812 7.28 -8.22 -25.77
N LYS A 813 6.02 -7.96 -26.05
CA LYS A 813 5.11 -8.92 -26.71
C LYS A 813 5.49 -9.16 -28.18
N PHE A 814 5.85 -8.13 -28.91
CA PHE A 814 6.26 -8.27 -30.32
C PHE A 814 7.48 -9.15 -30.47
N THR A 815 8.47 -8.96 -29.60
CA THR A 815 9.72 -9.70 -29.64
C THR A 815 9.62 -11.11 -29.01
N GLU A 816 8.48 -11.53 -28.43
CA GLU A 816 8.23 -12.92 -28.03
C GLU A 816 8.26 -13.87 -29.21
N GLY A 817 7.76 -13.44 -30.38
CA GLY A 817 7.79 -14.20 -31.61
C GLY A 817 9.21 -14.48 -32.14
N ASP A 818 10.15 -13.58 -31.87
CA ASP A 818 11.58 -13.71 -32.27
C ASP A 818 12.42 -14.55 -31.31
N SER A 819 11.88 -14.95 -30.16
CA SER A 819 12.61 -15.75 -29.15
C SER A 819 12.89 -17.20 -29.58
N MET A 820 12.45 -17.63 -30.77
CA MET A 820 12.82 -18.89 -31.41
C MET A 820 14.18 -18.80 -32.16
N ARG A 821 15.15 -18.06 -31.62
CA ARG A 821 16.53 -18.12 -32.17
C ARG A 821 17.09 -19.53 -31.98
N SER A 822 17.65 -20.09 -33.03
CA SER A 822 18.24 -21.42 -33.03
C SER A 822 19.57 -21.48 -32.30
N SER A 823 20.22 -20.34 -32.04
CA SER A 823 21.54 -20.23 -31.41
C SER A 823 21.51 -19.43 -30.10
N LEU A 824 22.48 -19.70 -29.22
CA LEU A 824 22.69 -18.95 -27.96
C LEU A 824 23.05 -17.48 -28.30
N PRO A 825 22.37 -16.48 -27.73
CA PRO A 825 22.70 -15.08 -27.90
C PRO A 825 24.08 -14.75 -27.34
N LEU A 826 25.00 -14.32 -28.18
CA LEU A 826 26.37 -13.96 -27.81
C LEU A 826 26.63 -12.48 -28.07
N GLY A 827 27.30 -11.81 -27.10
CA GLY A 827 27.70 -10.42 -27.17
C GLY A 827 29.20 -10.21 -27.14
N ARG A 828 29.69 -9.07 -27.65
CA ARG A 828 31.08 -8.60 -27.53
C ARG A 828 31.08 -7.17 -27.00
N LEU A 829 31.61 -6.95 -25.79
CA LEU A 829 31.49 -5.68 -25.10
C LEU A 829 32.80 -5.24 -24.43
N SER A 830 33.14 -3.97 -24.57
CA SER A 830 34.15 -3.30 -23.75
C SER A 830 33.46 -2.47 -22.65
N ILE A 831 33.84 -2.70 -21.41
CA ILE A 831 33.23 -2.08 -20.21
C ILE A 831 34.33 -1.42 -19.38
N PRO A 832 34.12 -0.20 -18.85
CA PRO A 832 35.04 0.40 -17.90
C PRO A 832 35.34 -0.52 -16.70
N SER A 833 36.58 -0.63 -16.31
CA SER A 833 36.99 -1.47 -15.18
C SER A 833 36.29 -1.04 -13.87
N TYR A 834 35.97 -2.01 -13.04
CA TYR A 834 35.37 -1.75 -11.73
C TYR A 834 35.71 -2.87 -10.74
N SER A 835 35.77 -2.55 -9.47
CA SER A 835 36.02 -3.53 -8.39
C SER A 835 37.28 -4.39 -8.56
N GLY A 836 38.29 -3.89 -9.31
CA GLY A 836 39.56 -4.61 -9.58
C GLY A 836 39.48 -5.59 -10.75
N LEU A 837 38.36 -5.65 -11.50
CA LEU A 837 38.28 -6.43 -12.74
C LEU A 837 38.92 -5.63 -13.88
N ASN A 838 39.94 -6.22 -14.52
CA ASN A 838 40.66 -5.66 -15.66
C ASN A 838 41.01 -6.79 -16.63
N GLY A 839 41.06 -6.49 -17.95
CA GLY A 839 41.41 -7.49 -18.97
C GLY A 839 40.19 -8.25 -19.51
N GLU A 840 40.44 -9.44 -20.05
CA GLU A 840 39.45 -10.20 -20.82
C GLU A 840 38.77 -11.25 -19.96
N TYR A 841 37.45 -11.36 -20.13
CA TYR A 841 36.60 -12.31 -19.42
C TYR A 841 35.51 -12.88 -20.32
N PHE A 842 35.14 -14.12 -20.04
CA PHE A 842 33.93 -14.74 -20.56
C PHE A 842 32.77 -14.53 -19.56
N LEU A 843 31.68 -13.99 -20.00
CA LEU A 843 30.45 -13.89 -19.23
C LEU A 843 29.49 -15.00 -19.67
N PHE A 844 28.99 -15.76 -18.71
CA PHE A 844 27.93 -16.74 -18.88
C PHE A 844 26.73 -16.29 -18.05
N VAL A 845 25.55 -16.22 -18.65
CA VAL A 845 24.33 -15.83 -17.96
C VAL A 845 23.40 -17.03 -17.90
N TYR A 846 23.14 -17.50 -16.70
CA TYR A 846 22.23 -18.61 -16.46
C TYR A 846 20.92 -18.13 -15.87
N LEU A 847 19.83 -18.78 -16.23
CA LEU A 847 18.53 -18.68 -15.56
C LEU A 847 18.39 -19.88 -14.64
N LEU A 848 18.35 -19.63 -13.33
CA LEU A 848 18.11 -20.63 -12.30
C LEU A 848 16.62 -20.67 -11.99
N GLU A 849 16.00 -21.83 -12.17
CA GLU A 849 14.58 -22.07 -11.92
C GLU A 849 14.42 -22.94 -10.67
N LYS A 850 13.82 -22.38 -9.64
CA LYS A 850 13.59 -23.02 -8.34
C LYS A 850 12.10 -23.31 -8.21
N THR A 851 11.74 -24.58 -8.07
CA THR A 851 10.36 -25.05 -7.87
C THR A 851 10.22 -25.70 -6.51
N ALA A 852 9.34 -25.15 -5.68
CA ALA A 852 8.98 -25.64 -4.37
C ALA A 852 7.51 -25.29 -4.11
N ALA A 853 7.11 -24.99 -2.89
CA ALA A 853 5.80 -24.42 -2.60
C ALA A 853 5.50 -23.16 -3.43
N LYS A 854 6.55 -22.41 -3.79
CA LYS A 854 6.50 -21.29 -4.72
C LYS A 854 7.55 -21.47 -5.81
N LYS A 855 7.21 -21.10 -7.04
CA LYS A 855 8.15 -21.04 -8.15
C LYS A 855 8.92 -19.72 -8.12
N SER A 856 10.24 -19.75 -8.32
CA SER A 856 11.07 -18.56 -8.37
C SER A 856 12.15 -18.69 -9.44
N LEU A 857 12.51 -17.57 -10.07
CA LEU A 857 13.49 -17.46 -11.14
C LEU A 857 14.58 -16.48 -10.73
N GLN A 858 15.83 -16.79 -11.07
CA GLN A 858 16.97 -15.95 -10.75
C GLN A 858 17.96 -15.94 -11.91
N LEU A 859 18.49 -14.76 -12.27
CA LEU A 859 19.60 -14.65 -13.20
C LEU A 859 20.92 -14.78 -12.43
N VAL A 860 21.78 -15.67 -12.90
CA VAL A 860 23.09 -15.92 -12.31
C VAL A 860 24.16 -15.63 -13.35
N PRO A 861 24.81 -14.45 -13.31
CA PRO A 861 25.95 -14.15 -14.14
C PRO A 861 27.21 -14.78 -13.53
N ILE A 862 27.97 -15.51 -14.34
CA ILE A 862 29.25 -16.07 -13.98
C ILE A 862 30.31 -15.47 -14.90
N LEU A 863 31.36 -14.88 -14.32
CA LEU A 863 32.52 -14.39 -15.03
C LEU A 863 33.67 -15.39 -14.90
N VAL A 864 34.33 -15.70 -16.01
CA VAL A 864 35.53 -16.52 -16.03
C VAL A 864 36.64 -15.71 -16.68
N SER A 865 37.79 -15.58 -16.01
CA SER A 865 38.96 -14.93 -16.59
C SER A 865 39.43 -15.68 -17.85
N ALA A 866 39.63 -14.97 -18.92
CA ALA A 866 40.09 -15.57 -20.18
C ALA A 866 41.56 -16.02 -20.09
N LEU A 867 42.35 -15.50 -19.14
CA LEU A 867 43.78 -15.84 -18.95
C LEU A 867 43.95 -17.00 -17.96
N ASP A 868 43.30 -16.94 -16.80
CA ASP A 868 43.58 -17.89 -15.71
C ASP A 868 42.50 -19.00 -15.62
N VAL A 869 41.41 -18.87 -16.38
CA VAL A 869 40.29 -19.80 -16.41
C VAL A 869 39.66 -20.03 -15.02
N ASN A 870 39.86 -19.09 -14.10
CA ASN A 870 39.25 -19.13 -12.77
C ASN A 870 37.90 -18.47 -12.79
N PRO A 871 36.81 -19.18 -12.38
CA PRO A 871 35.51 -18.58 -12.27
C PRO A 871 35.49 -17.59 -11.09
N TYR A 872 35.00 -16.37 -11.34
CA TYR A 872 34.57 -15.49 -10.29
C TYR A 872 33.14 -15.92 -9.89
N PHE A 873 33.03 -16.46 -8.67
CA PHE A 873 31.79 -16.90 -8.13
C PHE A 873 30.82 -15.72 -7.99
N TYR A 874 29.52 -16.04 -8.04
CA TYR A 874 28.44 -15.19 -7.75
C TYR A 874 28.64 -14.48 -6.39
N ASP A 875 29.11 -13.25 -6.46
CA ASP A 875 29.25 -12.32 -5.35
C ASP A 875 28.58 -10.98 -5.70
N GLU A 876 28.55 -10.04 -4.76
CA GLU A 876 28.00 -8.70 -4.99
C GLU A 876 28.61 -8.00 -6.21
N LYS A 877 29.82 -8.38 -6.64
CA LYS A 877 30.51 -7.78 -7.79
C LYS A 877 29.95 -8.29 -9.12
N THR A 878 29.66 -9.60 -9.19
CA THR A 878 29.10 -10.20 -10.41
C THR A 878 27.64 -9.83 -10.63
N ASP A 879 26.85 -9.68 -9.57
CA ASP A 879 25.45 -9.17 -9.66
C ASP A 879 25.38 -7.80 -10.31
N MET A 880 26.32 -6.92 -9.99
CA MET A 880 26.36 -5.56 -10.56
C MET A 880 26.69 -5.55 -12.06
N ILE A 881 27.22 -6.63 -12.63
CA ILE A 881 27.72 -6.65 -14.01
C ILE A 881 26.59 -6.45 -15.00
N LEU A 882 25.47 -7.17 -14.82
CA LEU A 882 24.32 -7.07 -15.70
C LEU A 882 23.77 -5.63 -15.79
N GLY A 883 23.81 -4.88 -14.69
CA GLY A 883 23.40 -3.47 -14.68
C GLY A 883 24.43 -2.51 -15.30
N LYS A 884 25.68 -2.97 -15.53
CA LYS A 884 26.74 -2.16 -16.14
C LYS A 884 26.91 -2.41 -17.63
N LEU A 885 26.42 -3.54 -18.16
CA LEU A 885 26.53 -3.89 -19.57
C LEU A 885 25.94 -2.78 -20.48
N ILE A 886 24.89 -2.10 -20.05
CA ILE A 886 24.29 -1.01 -20.81
C ILE A 886 25.25 0.15 -21.10
N ARG A 887 26.27 0.35 -20.26
CA ARG A 887 27.32 1.37 -20.45
C ARG A 887 28.48 0.89 -21.27
N GLY A 888 28.50 -0.41 -21.61
CA GLY A 888 29.53 -1.01 -22.44
C GLY A 888 29.47 -0.47 -23.85
N ARG A 889 30.63 -0.48 -24.55
CA ARG A 889 30.76 -0.19 -25.97
C ARG A 889 30.89 -1.49 -26.75
N ALA A 890 30.55 -1.49 -28.02
CA ALA A 890 30.86 -2.61 -28.88
C ALA A 890 32.38 -2.83 -28.91
N LEU A 891 32.77 -4.06 -28.80
CA LEU A 891 34.18 -4.45 -29.00
C LEU A 891 34.43 -4.60 -30.52
N GLU A 892 35.61 -4.16 -31.01
CA GLU A 892 35.95 -4.28 -32.43
C GLU A 892 36.04 -5.76 -32.85
N ASP A 893 35.66 -6.07 -34.09
CA ASP A 893 35.58 -7.45 -34.56
C ASP A 893 36.93 -8.16 -34.61
N ASP A 894 37.98 -7.40 -34.78
CA ASP A 894 39.36 -7.87 -34.85
C ASP A 894 40.08 -7.86 -33.48
N PHE A 895 39.40 -7.51 -32.41
CA PHE A 895 39.95 -7.54 -31.05
C PHE A 895 40.44 -8.95 -30.70
N PRO A 896 41.75 -9.15 -30.39
CA PRO A 896 42.29 -10.48 -30.09
C PRO A 896 41.78 -10.98 -28.74
N PHE A 897 40.96 -12.01 -28.76
CA PHE A 897 40.45 -12.69 -27.57
C PHE A 897 41.08 -14.07 -27.48
N PRO A 898 41.47 -14.60 -26.30
CA PRO A 898 42.12 -15.90 -26.14
C PRO A 898 41.10 -17.05 -26.34
N VAL A 899 40.72 -17.27 -27.61
CA VAL A 899 39.65 -18.23 -28.02
C VAL A 899 40.00 -19.67 -27.59
N GLN A 900 41.31 -20.01 -27.50
CA GLN A 900 41.75 -21.32 -27.08
C GLN A 900 41.33 -21.76 -25.66
N ASN A 901 40.96 -20.82 -24.80
CA ASN A 901 40.53 -21.08 -23.44
C ASN A 901 39.01 -21.17 -23.29
N ILE A 902 38.24 -20.97 -24.36
CA ILE A 902 36.77 -20.90 -24.31
C ILE A 902 36.15 -22.17 -23.73
N GLY A 903 36.52 -23.34 -24.25
CA GLY A 903 36.00 -24.63 -23.82
C GLY A 903 36.26 -24.90 -22.33
N THR A 904 37.48 -24.60 -21.85
CA THR A 904 37.83 -24.75 -20.43
C THR A 904 37.09 -23.75 -19.56
N ALA A 905 36.87 -22.54 -20.06
CA ALA A 905 36.07 -21.53 -19.35
C ALA A 905 34.60 -21.91 -19.28
N GLU A 906 34.04 -22.50 -20.33
CA GLU A 906 32.69 -23.04 -20.35
C GLU A 906 32.51 -24.16 -19.32
N GLU A 907 33.42 -25.13 -19.26
CA GLU A 907 33.42 -26.19 -18.23
C GLU A 907 33.52 -25.61 -16.81
N ALA A 908 34.35 -24.60 -16.60
CA ALA A 908 34.50 -23.98 -15.29
C ALA A 908 33.21 -23.27 -14.87
N ALA A 909 32.52 -22.60 -15.79
CA ALA A 909 31.22 -21.94 -15.54
C ALA A 909 30.11 -22.96 -15.25
N ASP A 910 30.07 -24.07 -16.01
CA ASP A 910 29.08 -25.14 -15.82
C ASP A 910 29.26 -25.87 -14.48
N ASN A 911 30.52 -26.11 -14.08
CA ASN A 911 30.81 -26.64 -12.76
C ASN A 911 30.41 -25.68 -11.63
N CYS A 912 30.62 -24.37 -11.82
CA CYS A 912 30.24 -23.35 -10.87
C CYS A 912 28.71 -23.28 -10.69
N ILE A 913 27.93 -23.23 -11.78
CA ILE A 913 26.48 -23.20 -11.69
C ILE A 913 25.91 -24.49 -11.13
N ALA A 914 26.52 -25.64 -11.40
CA ALA A 914 26.12 -26.92 -10.82
C ALA A 914 26.31 -26.94 -9.29
N GLN A 915 27.40 -26.36 -8.78
CA GLN A 915 27.60 -26.20 -7.34
C GLN A 915 26.55 -25.26 -6.72
N ILE A 916 26.33 -24.10 -7.34
CA ILE A 916 25.28 -23.12 -6.91
C ILE A 916 23.93 -23.82 -6.87
N ARG A 917 23.56 -24.57 -7.91
CA ARG A 917 22.31 -25.33 -7.96
C ARG A 917 22.18 -26.28 -6.78
N GLU A 918 23.23 -27.05 -6.48
CA GLU A 918 23.19 -28.05 -5.41
C GLU A 918 23.02 -27.39 -4.02
N GLU A 919 23.72 -26.27 -3.80
CA GLU A 919 23.59 -25.51 -2.56
C GLU A 919 22.18 -24.90 -2.42
N GLU A 920 21.66 -24.31 -3.49
CA GLU A 920 20.31 -23.70 -3.50
C GLU A 920 19.22 -24.77 -3.35
N GLU A 921 19.39 -25.96 -3.96
CA GLU A 921 18.44 -27.05 -3.77
C GLU A 921 18.41 -27.53 -2.32
N LYS A 922 19.58 -27.67 -1.67
CA LYS A 922 19.67 -28.04 -0.25
C LYS A 922 18.99 -27.00 0.65
N LYS A 923 19.24 -25.71 0.41
CA LYS A 923 18.61 -24.61 1.16
C LYS A 923 17.08 -24.62 0.96
N LEU A 924 16.65 -24.67 -0.29
CA LEU A 924 15.25 -24.63 -0.66
C LEU A 924 14.47 -25.84 -0.11
N ARG A 925 15.04 -27.04 -0.15
CA ARG A 925 14.44 -28.27 0.39
C ARG A 925 14.20 -28.13 1.90
N ARG A 926 15.19 -27.62 2.65
CA ARG A 926 15.06 -27.39 4.10
C ARG A 926 13.99 -26.35 4.41
N ALA A 927 14.02 -25.22 3.70
CA ALA A 927 13.05 -24.14 3.91
C ALA A 927 11.62 -24.59 3.56
N ASN A 928 11.44 -25.30 2.43
CA ASN A 928 10.14 -25.82 2.00
C ASN A 928 9.57 -26.84 3.01
N GLU A 929 10.39 -27.74 3.53
CA GLU A 929 9.96 -28.72 4.52
C GLU A 929 9.48 -28.09 5.81
N VAL A 930 10.23 -27.13 6.36
CA VAL A 930 9.83 -26.37 7.56
C VAL A 930 8.51 -25.64 7.33
N LEU A 931 8.39 -24.98 6.20
CA LEU A 931 7.21 -24.22 5.85
C LEU A 931 5.97 -25.11 5.74
N LEU A 932 6.06 -26.21 4.98
CA LEU A 932 4.93 -27.11 4.78
C LEU A 932 4.50 -27.79 6.08
N ASN A 933 5.48 -28.24 6.90
CA ASN A 933 5.18 -28.84 8.19
C ASN A 933 4.48 -27.84 9.13
N ASN A 934 4.92 -26.59 9.16
CA ASN A 934 4.26 -25.53 9.94
C ASN A 934 2.84 -25.26 9.44
N ARG A 935 2.61 -25.25 8.11
CA ARG A 935 1.29 -25.04 7.51
C ARG A 935 0.34 -26.18 7.82
N ILE A 936 0.75 -27.40 7.60
CA ILE A 936 -0.05 -28.58 7.88
C ILE A 936 -0.40 -28.66 9.37
N ALA A 937 0.55 -28.32 10.25
CA ALA A 937 0.32 -28.24 11.68
C ALA A 937 -0.73 -27.18 12.02
N SER A 938 -0.65 -25.99 11.43
CA SER A 938 -1.63 -24.89 11.62
C SER A 938 -3.02 -25.29 11.17
N VAL A 939 -3.17 -25.91 9.98
CA VAL A 939 -4.47 -26.38 9.47
C VAL A 939 -5.07 -27.44 10.38
N ASN A 940 -4.28 -28.40 10.84
CA ASN A 940 -4.73 -29.46 11.76
C ASN A 940 -5.17 -28.87 13.11
N GLN A 941 -4.43 -27.91 13.64
CA GLN A 941 -4.76 -27.24 14.90
C GLN A 941 -6.03 -26.41 14.78
N ALA A 942 -6.16 -25.62 13.71
CA ALA A 942 -7.37 -24.85 13.40
C ALA A 942 -8.60 -25.75 13.28
N LEU A 943 -8.46 -26.89 12.61
CA LEU A 943 -9.51 -27.90 12.51
C LEU A 943 -9.91 -28.41 13.90
N GLY A 944 -8.95 -28.79 14.75
CA GLY A 944 -9.19 -29.28 16.10
C GLY A 944 -9.95 -28.27 16.97
N LEU A 945 -9.58 -27.00 16.91
CA LEU A 945 -10.25 -25.92 17.64
C LEU A 945 -11.68 -25.66 17.13
N LYS A 946 -11.87 -25.60 15.81
CA LYS A 946 -13.19 -25.42 15.18
C LYS A 946 -14.11 -26.62 15.52
N GLU A 947 -13.60 -27.85 15.47
CA GLU A 947 -14.35 -29.05 15.90
C GLU A 947 -14.75 -29.02 17.37
N ASN A 948 -13.82 -28.63 18.27
CA ASN A 948 -14.11 -28.57 19.69
C ASN A 948 -15.21 -27.55 20.01
N ARG A 949 -15.23 -26.40 19.35
CA ARG A 949 -16.31 -25.41 19.45
C ARG A 949 -17.66 -25.98 19.03
N ILE A 950 -17.71 -26.68 17.90
CA ILE A 950 -18.95 -27.31 17.44
C ILE A 950 -19.40 -28.39 18.41
N ARG A 951 -18.48 -29.24 18.94
CA ARG A 951 -18.80 -30.24 19.95
C ARG A 951 -19.35 -29.62 21.23
N GLN A 952 -18.76 -28.54 21.71
CA GLN A 952 -19.25 -27.80 22.89
C GLN A 952 -20.66 -27.23 22.64
N THR A 953 -20.90 -26.71 21.44
CA THR A 953 -22.24 -26.22 21.04
C THR A 953 -23.26 -27.35 21.02
N ILE A 954 -22.93 -28.48 20.43
CA ILE A 954 -23.79 -29.68 20.46
C ILE A 954 -24.03 -30.16 21.89
N GLN A 955 -23.02 -30.15 22.75
CA GLN A 955 -23.13 -30.55 24.15
C GLN A 955 -24.05 -29.61 24.97
N LYS A 956 -23.93 -28.30 24.76
CA LYS A 956 -24.83 -27.29 25.37
C LYS A 956 -26.26 -27.45 24.87
N LEU A 957 -26.49 -27.70 23.58
CA LEU A 957 -27.81 -27.98 23.05
C LEU A 957 -28.43 -29.25 23.64
N ASN A 958 -27.63 -30.29 23.85
CA ASN A 958 -28.08 -31.53 24.48
C ASN A 958 -28.42 -31.37 25.98
N GLN A 959 -27.75 -30.47 26.70
CA GLN A 959 -28.01 -30.17 28.13
C GLN A 959 -29.26 -29.30 28.33
N ASN A 960 -29.63 -28.44 27.38
CA ASN A 960 -30.76 -27.51 27.49
C ASN A 960 -32.13 -28.10 27.09
N GLY A 961 -32.24 -29.42 26.87
CA GLY A 961 -33.44 -30.09 26.51
C GLY A 961 -33.30 -30.96 25.23
N LYS A 962 -34.38 -31.60 24.71
CA LYS A 962 -34.30 -32.36 23.47
C LYS A 962 -33.98 -31.42 22.29
N PRO A 963 -32.75 -31.45 21.74
CA PRO A 963 -32.40 -30.55 20.65
C PRO A 963 -33.17 -30.94 19.39
N ASP A 964 -33.53 -29.95 18.55
CA ASP A 964 -34.12 -30.22 17.26
C ASP A 964 -33.15 -31.06 16.40
N ALA A 965 -33.60 -32.20 15.92
CA ALA A 965 -32.80 -33.09 15.07
C ALA A 965 -32.26 -32.42 13.80
N LYS A 966 -32.91 -31.32 13.31
CA LYS A 966 -32.42 -30.50 12.23
C LYS A 966 -31.16 -29.72 12.60
N ILE A 967 -31.13 -29.16 13.80
CA ILE A 967 -29.99 -28.38 14.28
C ILE A 967 -28.77 -29.28 14.50
N LEU A 968 -28.97 -30.46 15.08
CA LEU A 968 -27.88 -31.45 15.23
C LEU A 968 -27.31 -31.89 13.88
N ARG A 969 -28.17 -32.23 12.90
CA ARG A 969 -27.71 -32.59 11.53
C ARG A 969 -26.95 -31.42 10.86
N LEU A 970 -27.37 -30.20 11.10
CA LEU A 970 -26.67 -29.01 10.57
C LEU A 970 -25.24 -28.91 11.14
N HIS A 971 -25.06 -29.09 12.46
CA HIS A 971 -23.75 -29.05 13.09
C HIS A 971 -22.86 -30.23 12.69
N GLU A 972 -23.42 -31.42 12.54
CA GLU A 972 -22.71 -32.59 11.99
C GLU A 972 -22.30 -32.37 10.52
N GLY A 973 -23.17 -31.76 9.71
CA GLY A 973 -22.86 -31.37 8.34
C GLY A 973 -21.72 -30.33 8.28
N ARG A 974 -21.74 -29.32 9.15
CA ARG A 974 -20.64 -28.35 9.28
C ARG A 974 -19.33 -29.04 9.65
N MET A 975 -19.34 -29.96 10.59
CA MET A 975 -18.13 -30.69 11.00
C MET A 975 -17.56 -31.52 9.85
N LYS A 976 -18.43 -32.20 9.08
CA LYS A 976 -18.02 -32.98 7.90
C LYS A 976 -17.40 -32.08 6.81
N ASN A 977 -17.98 -30.92 6.56
CA ASN A 977 -17.46 -29.96 5.60
C ASN A 977 -16.11 -29.36 6.04
N LEU A 978 -15.94 -29.02 7.32
CA LEU A 978 -14.66 -28.56 7.86
C LEU A 978 -13.55 -29.59 7.67
N ARG A 979 -13.83 -30.88 7.97
CA ARG A 979 -12.85 -31.96 7.72
C ARG A 979 -12.49 -32.11 6.27
N ARG A 980 -13.47 -31.99 5.37
CA ARG A 980 -13.23 -32.08 3.94
C ARG A 980 -12.36 -30.94 3.46
N LYS A 981 -12.70 -29.68 3.80
CA LYS A 981 -11.90 -28.50 3.44
C LYS A 981 -10.47 -28.60 4.00
N ALA A 982 -10.30 -28.96 5.28
CA ALA A 982 -8.98 -29.12 5.88
C ALA A 982 -8.16 -30.23 5.18
N LYS A 983 -8.79 -31.33 4.79
CA LYS A 983 -8.10 -32.39 4.06
C LYS A 983 -7.68 -31.93 2.66
N GLU A 984 -8.56 -31.26 1.93
CA GLU A 984 -8.26 -30.71 0.60
C GLU A 984 -7.08 -29.72 0.67
N GLU A 985 -7.04 -28.93 1.73
CA GLU A 985 -5.94 -27.98 1.94
C GLU A 985 -4.63 -28.69 2.32
N ILE A 986 -4.66 -29.67 3.20
CA ILE A 986 -3.48 -30.49 3.52
C ILE A 986 -2.98 -31.21 2.26
N ASP A 987 -3.86 -31.82 1.47
CA ASP A 987 -3.48 -32.48 0.22
C ASP A 987 -2.84 -31.49 -0.77
N LYS A 988 -3.35 -30.25 -0.85
CA LYS A 988 -2.77 -29.16 -1.64
C LYS A 988 -1.36 -28.83 -1.18
N TRP A 989 -1.10 -28.72 0.14
CA TRP A 989 0.22 -28.45 0.68
C TRP A 989 1.17 -29.63 0.50
N GLU A 990 0.70 -30.85 0.72
CA GLU A 990 1.51 -32.07 0.48
C GLU A 990 1.93 -32.21 -1.00
N SER A 991 1.09 -31.84 -1.95
CA SER A 991 1.44 -31.85 -3.37
C SER A 991 2.58 -30.90 -3.73
N ARG A 992 2.86 -29.89 -2.89
CA ARG A 992 3.95 -28.91 -3.06
C ARG A 992 5.25 -29.31 -2.33
N ARG A 993 5.35 -30.52 -1.80
CA ARG A 993 6.53 -31.00 -1.09
C ARG A 993 7.73 -31.23 -2.01
N GLY A 994 7.47 -31.49 -3.30
CA GLY A 994 8.51 -31.67 -4.31
C GLY A 994 9.36 -30.39 -4.48
N VAL A 995 10.69 -30.55 -4.41
CA VAL A 995 11.65 -29.46 -4.64
C VAL A 995 12.57 -29.84 -5.79
N SER A 996 12.69 -28.96 -6.76
CA SER A 996 13.64 -29.09 -7.86
C SER A 996 14.28 -27.75 -8.18
N VAL A 997 15.56 -27.79 -8.49
CA VAL A 997 16.31 -26.62 -8.99
C VAL A 997 16.94 -26.99 -10.32
N GLY A 998 16.47 -26.35 -11.39
CA GLY A 998 17.02 -26.45 -12.74
C GLY A 998 17.77 -25.19 -13.12
N TYR A 999 18.65 -25.30 -14.09
CA TYR A 999 19.27 -24.13 -14.71
C TYR A 999 19.38 -24.32 -16.23
N ARG A 1000 19.39 -23.19 -16.94
CA ARG A 1000 19.70 -23.15 -18.36
C ARG A 1000 20.53 -21.92 -18.67
N ARG A 1001 21.49 -22.05 -19.59
CA ARG A 1001 22.21 -20.89 -20.10
C ARG A 1001 21.33 -20.12 -21.06
N ILE A 1002 21.23 -18.81 -20.87
CA ILE A 1002 20.37 -17.95 -21.71
C ILE A 1002 21.14 -16.99 -22.58
N ALA A 1003 22.36 -16.63 -22.20
CA ALA A 1003 23.22 -15.74 -22.96
C ALA A 1003 24.71 -15.94 -22.58
N GLY A 1004 25.57 -15.43 -23.42
CA GLY A 1004 27.01 -15.33 -23.13
C GLY A 1004 27.61 -14.07 -23.74
N ALA A 1005 28.79 -13.65 -23.27
CA ALA A 1005 29.50 -12.53 -23.87
C ALA A 1005 31.00 -12.62 -23.66
N LEU A 1006 31.74 -12.05 -24.62
CA LEU A 1006 33.14 -11.69 -24.48
C LEU A 1006 33.22 -10.27 -23.91
N ILE A 1007 33.87 -10.09 -22.76
CA ILE A 1007 33.96 -8.81 -22.09
C ILE A 1007 35.42 -8.40 -21.89
N HIS A 1008 35.74 -7.18 -22.34
CA HIS A 1008 37.01 -6.54 -22.06
C HIS A 1008 36.81 -5.39 -21.06
N PHE A 1009 37.43 -5.48 -19.89
CA PHE A 1009 37.44 -4.41 -18.88
C PHE A 1009 38.65 -3.48 -19.16
N THR A 1010 38.32 -2.21 -19.53
CA THR A 1010 39.26 -1.17 -19.89
C THR A 1010 39.66 -0.25 -18.76
#